data_50a4bf228491f93a40f417602f635733
#
_entry.id   50a4bf228491f93a40f417602f635733
#
_cell.length_a   1.000
_cell.length_b   1.000
_cell.length_c   1.000
_cell.angle_alpha   90.00
_cell.angle_beta   90.00
_cell.angle_gamma   90.00
#
_symmetry.space_group_name_H-M   'P 1'
#
loop_
_entity.id
_entity.type
_entity.pdbx_description
1 polymer ?
#
loop_
_entity_poly.entity_id
_entity_poly.type
_entity_poly.pdbx_seq_one_letter_code
_entity_poly.pdbx_strand_id
1 'polypeptide(L)'
;MHNWHRQFLGRTQMPPEVSALAISEFFKLSGAELQAVLSRYGVDMRLGAALQIGFLKMCGRPLDKLQRVPAAVLEHLCAQVGGSPPDLATLRAFYSNAPRVLYRHQQSALDVLGLIRFDATSDSPRVLEAICDKVRAGVDADKLLAETRVILYERRYVLPAPRAVGELAKLARETVERDIGGAIERAISPTTRVRWVEQLFESRADGMTRLEFLQEPPGSLRTGSITRQSDKVRTLLEMKIADMPGLPGTERYWQMYAAKMRNQRRSRFAQRKEPRRSIELVSFLRHSLADHTDTLIRMVDRRVSQLWGRASKQAKADQGALPALTVLVAGVRQAINDQEHTKGERFDAIVDLVHRYDAGDLKPLSIAARQRALLVNQIRQIRPLLKSLVGLDLQADDASQWPALIGAWKDAYTRGADDLTKTMAPPKSKVWTMLLEDPNANPRNAAEVQLLWDLRQALRRRTVHIPTSLSFQSRAAMLDSRGSTAIAARSSCPVKTMLRELNEEIEHGLERVSEAVQRGELRLDGTKVKVRRLAAQRRPPELKDIRRELYKAYARVQFPDLIMAVDAETHFSAEILGRPADNETELLHLYAGILGQSMDLSASRLSLMVGLSPEGLAHAMHVLEDPAPVTRANEAILTFMHSHAIARTWGNPFDCAADAMSLDMPEYIWYTSPDPKRRVAGAATYVHTHGWQGIFSDRSIMITQRQPGPAIDGILGQALSKIARVYTDTHGFSAYGGSLGWTLGILMCPRLKNFNDRRLHVPSGGHILIPNNLKNIVLPDISLKSIEKGWAGHLKVADAVMSGRLSATTAIELQGAARHGDASFRAGHAHGLLLRTNDLLRSYTDPDYRREKLRYLNHNERTHQLQRQIRHAGSGSTRGKRQEELGAQSHCLALCTNLVMAYNTSSLQRTLDAWKRQSGREVDASIQRFISPMGFEHINFNGVIVFPFDHYRTQLLAPRWGVRGRRSGVIQPIRPGSPGR
;
A
#
# COMPACT_ATOMS: atom_id res chain seq x y z
N MET A 1 -13.88 -6.25 -16.31
CA MET A 1 -14.55 -5.00 -15.85
C MET A 1 -13.53 -4.07 -15.18
N HIS A 2 -13.64 -2.74 -15.39
CA HIS A 2 -12.76 -1.78 -14.72
C HIS A 2 -13.14 -1.62 -13.25
N ASN A 3 -12.16 -1.48 -12.36
CA ASN A 3 -12.43 -1.35 -10.91
C ASN A 3 -13.40 -0.21 -10.55
N TRP A 4 -13.36 0.93 -11.27
CA TRP A 4 -14.25 2.05 -11.03
C TRP A 4 -15.73 1.79 -11.40
N HIS A 5 -16.02 0.85 -12.31
CA HIS A 5 -17.38 0.46 -12.66
C HIS A 5 -18.12 -0.22 -11.46
N ARG A 6 -17.35 -0.92 -10.61
CA ARG A 6 -17.87 -1.65 -9.45
C ARG A 6 -18.71 -0.79 -8.50
N GLN A 7 -18.38 0.50 -8.39
CA GLN A 7 -19.09 1.45 -7.52
C GLN A 7 -20.56 1.71 -7.95
N PHE A 8 -20.88 1.47 -9.21
CA PHE A 8 -22.21 1.69 -9.75
C PHE A 8 -23.10 0.43 -9.69
N LEU A 9 -22.49 -0.76 -9.65
CA LEU A 9 -23.21 -2.02 -9.68
C LEU A 9 -24.17 -2.20 -8.50
N GLY A 10 -25.42 -2.56 -8.86
CA GLY A 10 -26.49 -2.81 -7.89
C GLY A 10 -27.21 -1.56 -7.39
N ARG A 11 -26.86 -0.35 -7.87
CA ARG A 11 -27.64 0.87 -7.58
C ARG A 11 -29.04 0.75 -8.20
N THR A 12 -30.04 1.21 -7.45
CA THR A 12 -31.45 1.20 -7.88
C THR A 12 -31.90 2.53 -8.46
N GLN A 13 -31.06 3.55 -8.33
CA GLN A 13 -31.33 4.92 -8.80
C GLN A 13 -30.05 5.52 -9.38
N MET A 14 -30.23 6.46 -10.30
CA MET A 14 -29.13 7.21 -10.87
C MET A 14 -28.49 8.12 -9.81
N PRO A 15 -27.15 8.25 -9.78
CA PRO A 15 -26.49 9.24 -8.94
C PRO A 15 -26.99 10.65 -9.25
N PRO A 16 -26.94 11.60 -8.30
CA PRO A 16 -27.32 13.00 -8.55
C PRO A 16 -26.54 13.63 -9.70
N GLU A 17 -25.28 13.26 -9.83
CA GLU A 17 -24.39 13.65 -10.91
C GLU A 17 -23.69 12.41 -11.48
N VAL A 18 -23.57 12.38 -12.81
CA VAL A 18 -22.85 11.36 -13.56
C VAL A 18 -21.69 12.06 -14.26
N SER A 19 -20.46 11.59 -14.02
CA SER A 19 -19.27 12.18 -14.62
C SER A 19 -19.28 12.05 -16.15
N ALA A 20 -18.62 12.98 -16.85
CA ALA A 20 -18.47 12.92 -18.31
C ALA A 20 -17.89 11.58 -18.78
N LEU A 21 -16.96 10.99 -18.00
CA LEU A 21 -16.41 9.66 -18.26
C LEU A 21 -17.49 8.58 -18.17
N ALA A 22 -18.30 8.59 -17.12
CA ALA A 22 -19.39 7.61 -16.96
C ALA A 22 -20.48 7.77 -18.02
N ILE A 23 -20.77 9.00 -18.42
CA ILE A 23 -21.69 9.27 -19.55
C ILE A 23 -21.12 8.65 -20.84
N SER A 24 -19.85 8.90 -21.16
CA SER A 24 -19.24 8.37 -22.37
C SER A 24 -19.07 6.86 -22.37
N GLU A 25 -18.87 6.23 -21.20
CA GLU A 25 -18.68 4.79 -21.09
C GLU A 25 -20.01 4.02 -21.08
N PHE A 26 -21.02 4.51 -20.36
CA PHE A 26 -22.26 3.76 -20.19
C PHE A 26 -23.42 4.24 -21.07
N PHE A 27 -23.49 5.51 -21.39
CA PHE A 27 -24.60 6.11 -22.13
C PHE A 27 -24.28 6.39 -23.62
N LYS A 28 -23.05 6.12 -24.06
CA LYS A 28 -22.73 6.03 -25.48
C LYS A 28 -23.25 4.69 -26.00
N LEU A 29 -24.23 4.75 -26.90
CA LEU A 29 -24.80 3.56 -27.54
C LEU A 29 -23.86 3.06 -28.64
N SER A 30 -23.65 1.75 -28.69
CA SER A 30 -22.99 1.11 -29.83
C SER A 30 -23.88 1.17 -31.08
N GLY A 31 -23.32 0.93 -32.25
CA GLY A 31 -24.10 0.90 -33.49
C GLY A 31 -25.30 -0.05 -33.44
N ALA A 32 -25.12 -1.25 -32.89
CA ALA A 32 -26.20 -2.25 -32.71
C ALA A 32 -27.27 -1.78 -31.70
N GLU A 33 -26.85 -1.20 -30.55
CA GLU A 33 -27.75 -0.68 -29.54
C GLU A 33 -28.57 0.50 -30.10
N LEU A 34 -27.92 1.41 -30.82
CA LEU A 34 -28.58 2.57 -31.45
C LEU A 34 -29.59 2.09 -32.51
N GLN A 35 -29.21 1.16 -33.38
CA GLN A 35 -30.07 0.61 -34.40
C GLN A 35 -31.29 -0.09 -33.78
N ALA A 36 -31.11 -0.85 -32.69
CA ALA A 36 -32.22 -1.50 -31.99
C ALA A 36 -33.20 -0.48 -31.39
N VAL A 37 -32.73 0.66 -30.88
CA VAL A 37 -33.58 1.74 -30.37
C VAL A 37 -34.31 2.44 -31.52
N LEU A 38 -33.63 2.78 -32.57
CA LEU A 38 -34.22 3.51 -33.71
C LEU A 38 -35.25 2.71 -34.49
N SER A 39 -35.03 1.40 -34.65
CA SER A 39 -35.93 0.52 -35.40
C SER A 39 -37.16 0.06 -34.62
N ARG A 40 -37.06 -0.07 -33.30
CA ARG A 40 -38.17 -0.61 -32.46
C ARG A 40 -39.08 0.44 -31.87
N TYR A 41 -38.67 1.74 -31.83
CA TYR A 41 -39.36 2.78 -31.12
C TYR A 41 -39.56 4.06 -31.90
N GLY A 42 -40.77 4.66 -31.82
CA GLY A 42 -41.02 6.01 -32.29
C GLY A 42 -40.25 7.07 -31.48
N VAL A 43 -40.14 8.28 -32.01
CA VAL A 43 -39.27 9.36 -31.47
C VAL A 43 -39.50 9.58 -29.98
N ASP A 44 -40.73 9.61 -29.53
CA ASP A 44 -41.08 9.90 -28.14
C ASP A 44 -40.68 8.78 -27.13
N MET A 45 -40.43 7.58 -27.63
CA MET A 45 -40.11 6.40 -26.80
C MET A 45 -38.60 6.09 -26.81
N ARG A 46 -37.84 6.62 -27.77
CA ARG A 46 -36.42 6.28 -27.97
C ARG A 46 -35.55 6.65 -26.77
N LEU A 47 -35.78 7.85 -26.21
CA LEU A 47 -35.01 8.32 -25.06
C LEU A 47 -35.17 7.39 -23.84
N GLY A 48 -36.39 6.94 -23.55
CA GLY A 48 -36.65 6.04 -22.44
C GLY A 48 -35.96 4.67 -22.62
N ALA A 49 -36.01 4.12 -23.84
CA ALA A 49 -35.32 2.86 -24.15
C ALA A 49 -33.79 3.01 -24.06
N ALA A 50 -33.24 4.08 -24.62
CA ALA A 50 -31.81 4.40 -24.52
C ALA A 50 -31.33 4.57 -23.07
N LEU A 51 -32.16 5.23 -22.24
CA LEU A 51 -31.89 5.44 -20.81
C LEU A 51 -31.83 4.10 -20.07
N GLN A 52 -32.70 3.14 -20.36
CA GLN A 52 -32.69 1.81 -19.77
C GLN A 52 -31.43 1.04 -20.17
N ILE A 53 -31.01 1.11 -21.42
CA ILE A 53 -29.75 0.47 -21.88
C ILE A 53 -28.56 1.04 -21.12
N GLY A 54 -28.41 2.38 -21.06
CA GLY A 54 -27.31 3.03 -20.36
C GLY A 54 -27.28 2.72 -18.86
N PHE A 55 -28.43 2.75 -18.21
CA PHE A 55 -28.52 2.43 -16.78
C PHE A 55 -28.21 0.96 -16.47
N LEU A 56 -28.68 0.04 -17.32
CA LEU A 56 -28.35 -1.39 -17.23
C LEU A 56 -26.84 -1.63 -17.40
N LYS A 57 -26.21 -0.97 -18.38
CA LYS A 57 -24.74 -1.03 -18.55
C LYS A 57 -24.02 -0.51 -17.32
N MET A 58 -24.51 0.55 -16.70
CA MET A 58 -23.88 1.17 -15.53
C MET A 58 -24.12 0.37 -14.24
N CYS A 59 -25.37 -0.02 -13.98
CA CYS A 59 -25.79 -0.53 -12.67
C CYS A 59 -26.07 -2.04 -12.63
N GLY A 60 -26.12 -2.70 -13.79
CA GLY A 60 -26.49 -4.12 -13.89
C GLY A 60 -27.94 -4.43 -13.51
N ARG A 61 -28.77 -3.40 -13.35
CA ARG A 61 -30.19 -3.49 -12.99
C ARG A 61 -31.03 -2.54 -13.84
N PRO A 62 -32.30 -2.87 -14.13
CA PRO A 62 -33.21 -1.93 -14.79
C PRO A 62 -33.51 -0.73 -13.88
N LEU A 63 -33.76 0.40 -14.48
CA LEU A 63 -34.22 1.61 -13.78
C LEU A 63 -35.72 1.56 -13.56
N ASP A 64 -36.12 1.21 -12.34
CA ASP A 64 -37.56 1.03 -12.01
C ASP A 64 -38.29 2.36 -11.68
N LYS A 65 -37.54 3.32 -11.10
CA LYS A 65 -38.11 4.61 -10.66
C LYS A 65 -37.24 5.76 -11.16
N LEU A 66 -37.84 6.68 -11.86
CA LEU A 66 -37.19 7.89 -12.41
C LEU A 66 -37.21 9.02 -11.36
N GLN A 67 -36.63 8.79 -10.18
CA GLN A 67 -36.59 9.84 -9.14
C GLN A 67 -35.60 10.95 -9.51
N ARG A 68 -34.46 10.59 -10.08
CA ARG A 68 -33.44 11.51 -10.52
C ARG A 68 -32.79 11.00 -11.82
N VAL A 69 -32.67 11.87 -12.79
CA VAL A 69 -31.86 11.66 -14.00
C VAL A 69 -31.13 12.96 -14.28
N PRO A 70 -29.79 12.98 -14.27
CA PRO A 70 -29.03 14.21 -14.56
C PRO A 70 -29.31 14.73 -15.97
N ALA A 71 -29.48 16.05 -16.13
CA ALA A 71 -29.74 16.70 -17.42
C ALA A 71 -28.67 16.33 -18.46
N ALA A 72 -27.40 16.31 -18.08
CA ALA A 72 -26.29 15.92 -18.96
C ALA A 72 -26.45 14.52 -19.57
N VAL A 73 -27.09 13.56 -18.88
CA VAL A 73 -27.37 12.22 -19.40
C VAL A 73 -28.48 12.29 -20.45
N LEU A 74 -29.54 13.06 -20.18
CA LEU A 74 -30.65 13.25 -21.12
C LEU A 74 -30.19 13.94 -22.40
N GLU A 75 -29.42 15.03 -22.27
CA GLU A 75 -28.82 15.76 -23.38
C GLU A 75 -27.94 14.84 -24.25
N HIS A 76 -27.06 14.07 -23.60
CA HIS A 76 -26.15 13.13 -24.30
C HIS A 76 -26.90 12.03 -25.05
N LEU A 77 -27.98 11.49 -24.48
CA LEU A 77 -28.81 10.48 -25.13
C LEU A 77 -29.65 11.08 -26.27
N CYS A 78 -30.24 12.25 -26.07
CA CYS A 78 -31.01 12.94 -27.12
C CYS A 78 -30.14 13.26 -28.33
N ALA A 79 -28.88 13.66 -28.15
CA ALA A 79 -27.94 13.86 -29.24
C ALA A 79 -27.70 12.58 -30.08
N GLN A 80 -27.90 11.38 -29.53
CA GLN A 80 -27.73 10.10 -30.23
C GLN A 80 -29.02 9.58 -30.88
N VAL A 81 -30.16 9.71 -30.19
CA VAL A 81 -31.44 9.11 -30.64
C VAL A 81 -32.38 10.10 -31.30
N GLY A 82 -32.03 11.41 -31.30
CA GLY A 82 -32.85 12.52 -31.80
C GLY A 82 -33.86 13.00 -30.75
N GLY A 83 -34.35 14.25 -30.96
CA GLY A 83 -35.29 14.92 -30.08
C GLY A 83 -34.68 15.91 -29.10
N SER A 84 -35.52 16.69 -28.43
CA SER A 84 -35.14 17.62 -27.37
C SER A 84 -35.22 16.95 -26.00
N PRO A 85 -34.31 17.22 -25.05
CA PRO A 85 -34.36 16.61 -23.73
C PRO A 85 -35.61 17.12 -22.99
N PRO A 86 -36.57 16.21 -22.63
CA PRO A 86 -37.72 16.57 -21.83
C PRO A 86 -37.30 16.90 -20.39
N ASP A 87 -38.14 17.62 -19.67
CA ASP A 87 -38.02 17.71 -18.24
C ASP A 87 -38.29 16.36 -17.56
N LEU A 88 -37.76 16.19 -16.34
CA LEU A 88 -37.88 14.94 -15.63
C LEU A 88 -39.39 14.65 -15.22
N ALA A 89 -40.19 15.69 -15.04
CA ALA A 89 -41.60 15.56 -14.71
C ALA A 89 -42.38 14.95 -15.88
N THR A 90 -42.14 15.40 -17.10
CA THR A 90 -42.71 14.85 -18.33
C THR A 90 -42.34 13.38 -18.52
N LEU A 91 -41.09 13.02 -18.31
CA LEU A 91 -40.61 11.62 -18.44
C LEU A 91 -41.25 10.71 -17.37
N ARG A 92 -41.47 11.21 -16.15
CA ARG A 92 -42.21 10.49 -15.07
C ARG A 92 -43.67 10.29 -15.40
N ALA A 93 -44.34 11.35 -15.85
CA ALA A 93 -45.73 11.31 -16.20
C ALA A 93 -45.99 10.29 -17.33
N PHE A 94 -45.12 10.26 -18.32
CA PHE A 94 -45.18 9.30 -19.41
C PHE A 94 -45.16 7.85 -18.92
N TYR A 95 -44.20 7.46 -18.02
CA TYR A 95 -44.16 6.10 -17.50
C TYR A 95 -45.27 5.79 -16.46
N SER A 96 -45.72 6.79 -15.69
CA SER A 96 -46.80 6.62 -14.74
C SER A 96 -48.12 6.30 -15.47
N ASN A 97 -48.32 6.92 -16.62
CA ASN A 97 -49.55 6.72 -17.43
C ASN A 97 -49.47 5.44 -18.28
N ALA A 98 -48.26 4.89 -18.52
CA ALA A 98 -48.07 3.73 -19.37
C ALA A 98 -47.06 2.72 -18.77
N PRO A 99 -47.31 2.05 -17.63
CA PRO A 99 -46.35 1.16 -16.96
C PRO A 99 -45.93 -0.04 -17.83
N ARG A 100 -46.77 -0.50 -18.77
CA ARG A 100 -46.38 -1.53 -19.75
C ARG A 100 -45.27 -1.10 -20.70
N VAL A 101 -45.10 0.19 -20.95
CA VAL A 101 -44.06 0.75 -21.80
C VAL A 101 -42.70 0.67 -21.05
N LEU A 102 -42.68 1.01 -19.76
CA LEU A 102 -41.47 0.85 -18.95
C LEU A 102 -40.98 -0.60 -18.99
N TYR A 103 -41.87 -1.55 -18.75
CA TYR A 103 -41.56 -2.97 -18.80
C TYR A 103 -41.02 -3.41 -20.17
N ARG A 104 -41.62 -2.95 -21.28
CA ARG A 104 -41.12 -3.25 -22.64
C ARG A 104 -39.74 -2.65 -22.89
N HIS A 105 -39.47 -1.42 -22.42
CA HIS A 105 -38.17 -0.80 -22.54
C HIS A 105 -37.10 -1.57 -21.75
N GLN A 106 -37.41 -2.00 -20.52
CA GLN A 106 -36.57 -2.83 -19.71
C GLN A 106 -36.27 -4.18 -20.37
N GLN A 107 -37.31 -4.88 -20.87
CA GLN A 107 -37.11 -6.17 -21.53
C GLN A 107 -36.30 -6.04 -22.82
N SER A 108 -36.58 -5.05 -23.65
CA SER A 108 -35.81 -4.77 -24.86
C SER A 108 -34.32 -4.45 -24.54
N ALA A 109 -34.08 -3.70 -23.47
CA ALA A 109 -32.72 -3.39 -23.05
C ALA A 109 -31.96 -4.65 -22.57
N LEU A 110 -32.64 -5.59 -21.89
CA LEU A 110 -32.07 -6.88 -21.51
C LEU A 110 -31.67 -7.69 -22.75
N ASP A 111 -32.58 -7.78 -23.72
CA ASP A 111 -32.38 -8.54 -24.96
C ASP A 111 -31.20 -7.97 -25.78
N VAL A 112 -31.14 -6.63 -25.92
CA VAL A 112 -30.07 -5.93 -26.63
C VAL A 112 -28.72 -6.14 -25.98
N LEU A 113 -28.67 -6.17 -24.66
CA LEU A 113 -27.44 -6.36 -23.89
C LEU A 113 -27.10 -7.83 -23.64
N GLY A 114 -27.96 -8.77 -24.02
CA GLY A 114 -27.80 -10.22 -23.77
C GLY A 114 -27.72 -10.55 -22.27
N LEU A 115 -28.52 -9.85 -21.45
CA LEU A 115 -28.60 -10.05 -20.00
C LEU A 115 -29.76 -10.98 -19.66
N ILE A 116 -29.53 -11.95 -18.78
CA ILE A 116 -30.48 -12.97 -18.34
C ILE A 116 -30.96 -12.62 -16.92
N ARG A 117 -32.25 -12.74 -16.64
CA ARG A 117 -32.76 -12.57 -15.28
C ARG A 117 -32.23 -13.70 -14.39
N PHE A 118 -31.71 -13.33 -13.23
CA PHE A 118 -31.18 -14.29 -12.26
C PHE A 118 -32.31 -15.00 -11.53
N ASP A 119 -32.35 -16.32 -11.63
CA ASP A 119 -33.22 -17.20 -10.84
C ASP A 119 -32.43 -17.80 -9.67
N ALA A 120 -32.83 -17.51 -8.43
CA ALA A 120 -32.13 -17.96 -7.26
C ALA A 120 -32.08 -19.48 -7.11
N THR A 121 -33.05 -20.23 -7.67
CA THR A 121 -33.12 -21.67 -7.54
C THR A 121 -32.20 -22.38 -8.51
N SER A 122 -32.24 -21.99 -9.78
CA SER A 122 -31.48 -22.66 -10.86
C SER A 122 -30.05 -22.10 -11.05
N ASP A 123 -29.84 -20.81 -10.77
CA ASP A 123 -28.59 -20.12 -11.09
C ASP A 123 -27.63 -19.98 -9.90
N SER A 124 -28.15 -20.04 -8.63
CA SER A 124 -27.30 -19.96 -7.46
C SER A 124 -26.14 -20.97 -7.45
N PRO A 125 -26.35 -22.26 -7.76
CA PRO A 125 -25.25 -23.23 -7.78
C PRO A 125 -24.15 -22.87 -8.78
N ARG A 126 -24.53 -22.27 -9.92
CA ARG A 126 -23.59 -21.90 -11.00
C ARG A 126 -22.67 -20.74 -10.62
N VAL A 127 -23.11 -19.84 -9.75
CA VAL A 127 -22.31 -18.67 -9.32
C VAL A 127 -21.66 -18.87 -7.97
N LEU A 128 -22.20 -19.77 -7.12
CA LEU A 128 -21.77 -19.98 -5.75
C LEU A 128 -20.28 -20.30 -5.64
N GLU A 129 -19.76 -21.20 -6.47
CA GLU A 129 -18.34 -21.61 -6.40
C GLU A 129 -17.41 -20.42 -6.67
N ALA A 130 -17.71 -19.58 -7.65
CA ALA A 130 -16.92 -18.38 -7.92
C ALA A 130 -16.95 -17.36 -6.76
N ILE A 131 -18.05 -17.32 -6.01
CA ILE A 131 -18.15 -16.48 -4.80
C ILE A 131 -17.34 -17.12 -3.66
N CYS A 132 -17.42 -18.46 -3.52
CA CYS A 132 -16.61 -19.23 -2.56
C CYS A 132 -15.11 -19.02 -2.79
N ASP A 133 -14.66 -18.97 -4.04
CA ASP A 133 -13.25 -18.67 -4.37
C ASP A 133 -12.82 -17.28 -3.88
N LYS A 134 -13.70 -16.29 -3.94
CA LYS A 134 -13.42 -14.97 -3.36
C LYS A 134 -13.31 -15.02 -1.84
N VAL A 135 -14.14 -15.82 -1.17
CA VAL A 135 -14.02 -16.04 0.28
C VAL A 135 -12.71 -16.73 0.61
N ARG A 136 -12.34 -17.81 -0.12
CA ARG A 136 -11.06 -18.52 0.05
C ARG A 136 -9.85 -17.60 -0.21
N ALA A 137 -10.01 -16.63 -1.10
CA ALA A 137 -9.01 -15.58 -1.35
C ALA A 137 -8.92 -14.52 -0.25
N GLY A 138 -9.71 -14.60 0.82
CA GLY A 138 -9.69 -13.68 1.97
C GLY A 138 -10.35 -12.33 1.68
N VAL A 139 -11.37 -12.32 0.82
CA VAL A 139 -12.22 -11.14 0.64
C VAL A 139 -13.13 -11.02 1.87
N ASP A 140 -13.09 -9.88 2.54
CA ASP A 140 -13.93 -9.61 3.71
C ASP A 140 -15.43 -9.55 3.36
N ALA A 141 -16.30 -9.65 4.37
CA ALA A 141 -17.74 -9.78 4.16
C ALA A 141 -18.33 -8.60 3.38
N ASP A 142 -17.83 -7.40 3.58
CA ASP A 142 -18.36 -6.18 2.95
C ASP A 142 -17.94 -6.08 1.49
N LYS A 143 -16.68 -6.39 1.21
CA LYS A 143 -16.18 -6.49 -0.18
C LYS A 143 -16.79 -7.66 -0.92
N LEU A 144 -17.15 -8.74 -0.23
CA LEU A 144 -17.78 -9.91 -0.83
C LEU A 144 -19.12 -9.57 -1.50
N LEU A 145 -19.91 -8.64 -0.93
CA LEU A 145 -21.13 -8.16 -1.57
C LEU A 145 -20.84 -7.48 -2.92
N ALA A 146 -19.81 -6.65 -2.98
CA ALA A 146 -19.41 -6.01 -4.22
C ALA A 146 -18.86 -7.03 -5.24
N GLU A 147 -18.02 -7.96 -4.82
CA GLU A 147 -17.51 -9.05 -5.68
C GLU A 147 -18.64 -9.96 -6.18
N THR A 148 -19.63 -10.26 -5.35
CA THR A 148 -20.81 -11.04 -5.77
C THR A 148 -21.58 -10.33 -6.90
N ARG A 149 -21.76 -9.00 -6.80
CA ARG A 149 -22.38 -8.22 -7.89
C ARG A 149 -21.55 -8.28 -9.17
N VAL A 150 -20.24 -8.18 -9.03
CA VAL A 150 -19.30 -8.28 -10.18
C VAL A 150 -19.42 -9.65 -10.86
N ILE A 151 -19.38 -10.74 -10.09
CA ILE A 151 -19.49 -12.11 -10.61
C ILE A 151 -20.82 -12.31 -11.35
N LEU A 152 -21.91 -11.86 -10.78
CA LEU A 152 -23.23 -11.94 -11.43
C LEU A 152 -23.27 -11.17 -12.74
N TYR A 153 -22.79 -9.92 -12.74
CA TYR A 153 -22.82 -9.08 -13.94
C TYR A 153 -21.87 -9.59 -15.04
N GLU A 154 -20.68 -10.05 -14.70
CA GLU A 154 -19.74 -10.64 -15.67
C GLU A 154 -20.27 -11.92 -16.30
N ARG A 155 -21.10 -12.68 -15.57
CA ARG A 155 -21.82 -13.85 -16.09
C ARG A 155 -23.14 -13.50 -16.81
N ARG A 156 -23.33 -12.21 -17.14
CA ARG A 156 -24.49 -11.72 -17.88
C ARG A 156 -25.82 -11.84 -17.13
N TYR A 157 -25.81 -11.94 -15.81
CA TYR A 157 -27.03 -11.88 -15.02
C TYR A 157 -27.42 -10.44 -14.69
N VAL A 158 -28.71 -10.16 -14.78
CA VAL A 158 -29.32 -8.97 -14.16
C VAL A 158 -29.16 -9.10 -12.66
N LEU A 159 -28.60 -8.08 -12.02
CA LEU A 159 -28.38 -8.13 -10.57
C LEU A 159 -29.70 -8.24 -9.80
N PRO A 160 -29.87 -9.29 -8.98
CA PRO A 160 -31.10 -9.47 -8.19
C PRO A 160 -31.21 -8.42 -7.06
N ALA A 161 -32.29 -8.47 -6.30
CA ALA A 161 -32.50 -7.58 -5.17
C ALA A 161 -31.30 -7.63 -4.19
N PRO A 162 -30.95 -6.51 -3.51
CA PRO A 162 -29.80 -6.46 -2.59
C PRO A 162 -29.82 -7.57 -1.52
N ARG A 163 -31.02 -7.97 -1.07
CA ARG A 163 -31.20 -9.08 -0.13
C ARG A 163 -30.72 -10.41 -0.71
N ALA A 164 -31.07 -10.72 -1.96
CA ALA A 164 -30.66 -11.98 -2.61
C ALA A 164 -29.13 -12.02 -2.83
N VAL A 165 -28.51 -10.89 -3.18
CA VAL A 165 -27.06 -10.79 -3.25
C VAL A 165 -26.43 -11.05 -1.87
N GLY A 166 -27.02 -10.51 -0.80
CA GLY A 166 -26.60 -10.74 0.58
C GLY A 166 -26.70 -12.20 1.01
N GLU A 167 -27.78 -12.89 0.65
CA GLU A 167 -27.98 -14.32 0.96
C GLU A 167 -26.96 -15.20 0.19
N LEU A 168 -26.65 -14.89 -1.07
CA LEU A 168 -25.61 -15.58 -1.82
C LEU A 168 -24.21 -15.41 -1.19
N ALA A 169 -23.86 -14.20 -0.80
CA ALA A 169 -22.58 -13.92 -0.15
C ALA A 169 -22.48 -14.61 1.23
N LYS A 170 -23.57 -14.63 1.98
CA LYS A 170 -23.67 -15.33 3.27
C LYS A 170 -23.52 -16.84 3.09
N LEU A 171 -24.26 -17.44 2.14
CA LEU A 171 -24.19 -18.87 1.82
C LEU A 171 -22.76 -19.29 1.41
N ALA A 172 -22.11 -18.50 0.55
CA ALA A 172 -20.73 -18.78 0.14
C ALA A 172 -19.77 -18.77 1.33
N ARG A 173 -19.90 -17.80 2.25
CA ARG A 173 -19.08 -17.74 3.44
C ARG A 173 -19.31 -18.94 4.36
N GLU A 174 -20.58 -19.29 4.63
CA GLU A 174 -20.92 -20.44 5.47
C GLU A 174 -20.44 -21.76 4.86
N THR A 175 -20.50 -21.88 3.53
CA THR A 175 -19.97 -23.04 2.81
C THR A 175 -18.46 -23.15 2.98
N VAL A 176 -17.70 -22.08 2.73
CA VAL A 176 -16.24 -22.07 2.88
C VAL A 176 -15.82 -22.28 4.34
N GLU A 177 -16.50 -21.64 5.31
CA GLU A 177 -16.23 -21.87 6.74
C GLU A 177 -16.46 -23.36 7.11
N ARG A 178 -17.48 -24.01 6.57
CA ARG A 178 -17.74 -25.45 6.76
C ARG A 178 -16.65 -26.32 6.14
N ASP A 179 -16.29 -26.02 4.89
CA ASP A 179 -15.26 -26.79 4.15
C ASP A 179 -13.89 -26.70 4.83
N ILE A 180 -13.48 -25.49 5.22
CA ILE A 180 -12.20 -25.26 5.92
C ILE A 180 -12.25 -25.85 7.34
N GLY A 181 -13.35 -25.70 8.05
CA GLY A 181 -13.55 -26.33 9.35
C GLY A 181 -13.44 -27.84 9.27
N GLY A 182 -14.10 -28.46 8.30
CA GLY A 182 -14.00 -29.91 8.07
C GLY A 182 -12.60 -30.34 7.64
N ALA A 183 -11.86 -29.52 6.90
CA ALA A 183 -10.44 -29.79 6.59
C ALA A 183 -9.58 -29.73 7.87
N ILE A 184 -9.81 -28.76 8.74
CA ILE A 184 -9.11 -28.65 10.04
C ILE A 184 -9.43 -29.88 10.91
N GLU A 185 -10.68 -30.30 10.98
CA GLU A 185 -11.09 -31.48 11.79
C GLU A 185 -10.44 -32.78 11.32
N ARG A 186 -10.32 -32.97 10.01
CA ARG A 186 -9.64 -34.13 9.44
C ARG A 186 -8.13 -34.11 9.64
N ALA A 187 -7.53 -32.93 9.60
CA ALA A 187 -6.09 -32.76 9.61
C ALA A 187 -5.49 -32.61 11.03
N ILE A 188 -6.27 -32.12 11.98
CA ILE A 188 -5.79 -31.75 13.32
C ILE A 188 -6.75 -32.36 14.37
N SER A 189 -6.23 -33.28 15.18
CA SER A 189 -7.03 -33.97 16.18
C SER A 189 -7.68 -33.00 17.18
N PRO A 190 -8.86 -33.33 17.73
CA PRO A 190 -9.50 -32.53 18.78
C PRO A 190 -8.60 -32.32 20.00
N THR A 191 -7.85 -33.36 20.40
CA THR A 191 -6.90 -33.29 21.52
C THR A 191 -5.78 -32.28 21.26
N THR A 192 -5.26 -32.20 20.05
CA THR A 192 -4.26 -31.18 19.67
C THR A 192 -4.84 -29.78 19.77
N ARG A 193 -6.05 -29.56 19.27
CA ARG A 193 -6.72 -28.25 19.32
C ARG A 193 -6.99 -27.81 20.77
N VAL A 194 -7.44 -28.72 21.62
CA VAL A 194 -7.65 -28.45 23.06
C VAL A 194 -6.33 -28.09 23.72
N ARG A 195 -5.28 -28.87 23.50
CA ARG A 195 -3.93 -28.59 24.01
C ARG A 195 -3.42 -27.21 23.60
N TRP A 196 -3.60 -26.80 22.35
CA TRP A 196 -3.19 -25.46 21.90
C TRP A 196 -3.94 -24.36 22.62
N VAL A 197 -5.26 -24.52 22.86
CA VAL A 197 -6.05 -23.57 23.64
C VAL A 197 -5.52 -23.47 25.08
N GLU A 198 -5.29 -24.62 25.75
CA GLU A 198 -4.74 -24.63 27.08
C GLU A 198 -3.38 -23.96 27.16
N GLN A 199 -2.46 -24.31 26.25
CA GLN A 199 -1.13 -23.71 26.16
C GLN A 199 -1.19 -22.17 25.91
N LEU A 200 -2.10 -21.67 25.07
CA LEU A 200 -2.22 -20.23 24.84
C LEU A 200 -2.67 -19.46 26.07
N PHE A 201 -3.55 -20.03 26.89
CA PHE A 201 -4.08 -19.37 28.08
C PHE A 201 -3.34 -19.78 29.38
N GLU A 202 -2.27 -20.57 29.28
CA GLU A 202 -1.37 -20.87 30.37
C GLU A 202 -0.50 -19.66 30.73
N SER A 203 -0.39 -19.39 32.04
CA SER A 203 0.43 -18.29 32.55
C SER A 203 1.92 -18.67 32.48
N ARG A 204 2.72 -17.75 32.04
CA ARG A 204 4.18 -17.78 31.97
C ARG A 204 4.75 -17.34 33.34
N ALA A 205 6.06 -17.53 33.54
CA ALA A 205 6.78 -17.08 34.74
C ALA A 205 6.72 -15.56 34.96
N ASP A 206 6.50 -14.77 33.89
CA ASP A 206 6.36 -13.30 33.95
C ASP A 206 4.91 -12.84 34.25
N GLY A 207 3.99 -13.77 34.55
CA GLY A 207 2.60 -13.50 34.88
C GLY A 207 1.68 -13.27 33.67
N MET A 208 2.21 -13.15 32.47
CA MET A 208 1.43 -13.05 31.23
C MET A 208 1.03 -14.43 30.72
N THR A 209 -0.12 -14.52 30.06
CA THR A 209 -0.46 -15.72 29.28
C THR A 209 0.43 -15.81 28.03
N ARG A 210 0.58 -17.04 27.45
CA ARG A 210 1.29 -17.17 26.18
C ARG A 210 0.60 -16.39 25.07
N LEU A 211 -0.73 -16.28 25.09
CA LEU A 211 -1.47 -15.46 24.14
C LEU A 211 -1.06 -13.98 24.23
N GLU A 212 -1.04 -13.41 25.45
CA GLU A 212 -0.60 -12.01 25.66
C GLU A 212 0.86 -11.81 25.26
N PHE A 213 1.74 -12.76 25.57
CA PHE A 213 3.14 -12.73 25.15
C PHE A 213 3.29 -12.70 23.62
N LEU A 214 2.55 -13.53 22.88
CA LEU A 214 2.57 -13.55 21.43
C LEU A 214 2.01 -12.24 20.83
N GLN A 215 1.07 -11.62 21.51
CA GLN A 215 0.46 -10.35 21.06
C GLN A 215 1.28 -9.11 21.45
N GLU A 216 2.26 -9.24 22.33
CA GLU A 216 3.13 -8.14 22.70
C GLU A 216 3.84 -7.55 21.46
N PRO A 217 3.84 -6.24 21.28
CA PRO A 217 4.48 -5.63 20.11
C PRO A 217 6.00 -5.86 20.14
N PRO A 218 6.64 -5.99 18.97
CA PRO A 218 8.10 -6.10 18.89
C PRO A 218 8.77 -4.89 19.51
N GLY A 219 9.82 -5.13 20.31
CA GLY A 219 10.57 -4.05 20.95
C GLY A 219 11.53 -3.33 20.00
N SER A 220 12.62 -2.77 20.55
CA SER A 220 13.67 -2.07 19.79
C SER A 220 14.58 -3.05 19.03
N LEU A 221 15.52 -2.50 18.25
CA LEU A 221 16.59 -3.29 17.62
C LEU A 221 17.74 -3.67 18.58
N ARG A 222 17.56 -3.57 19.91
CA ARG A 222 18.51 -4.07 20.90
C ARG A 222 18.49 -5.61 20.93
N THR A 223 19.62 -6.20 21.24
CA THR A 223 19.78 -7.65 21.26
C THR A 223 18.72 -8.35 22.11
N GLY A 224 18.43 -7.85 23.32
CA GLY A 224 17.41 -8.44 24.19
C GLY A 224 15.99 -8.44 23.59
N SER A 225 15.60 -7.39 22.86
CA SER A 225 14.31 -7.34 22.16
C SER A 225 14.26 -8.34 20.99
N ILE A 226 15.37 -8.52 20.29
CA ILE A 226 15.48 -9.50 19.19
C ILE A 226 15.43 -10.92 19.76
N THR A 227 16.10 -11.20 20.87
CA THR A 227 16.00 -12.48 21.56
C THR A 227 14.57 -12.75 22.01
N ARG A 228 13.87 -11.75 22.62
CA ARG A 228 12.45 -11.90 23.01
C ARG A 228 11.55 -12.18 21.80
N GLN A 229 11.84 -11.60 20.65
CA GLN A 229 11.13 -11.92 19.40
C GLN A 229 11.43 -13.34 18.92
N SER A 230 12.69 -13.81 19.07
CA SER A 230 13.09 -15.20 18.80
C SER A 230 12.37 -16.19 19.73
N ASP A 231 12.17 -15.81 20.99
CA ASP A 231 11.44 -16.64 21.97
C ASP A 231 9.98 -16.85 21.59
N LYS A 232 9.33 -15.86 20.95
CA LYS A 232 7.97 -16.01 20.41
C LYS A 232 7.91 -17.06 19.32
N VAL A 233 8.86 -17.00 18.37
CA VAL A 233 8.95 -18.01 17.30
C VAL A 233 9.21 -19.39 17.90
N ARG A 234 10.15 -19.50 18.85
CA ARG A 234 10.47 -20.76 19.52
C ARG A 234 9.25 -21.34 20.25
N THR A 235 8.49 -20.52 20.98
CA THR A 235 7.24 -20.95 21.63
C THR A 235 6.27 -21.59 20.64
N LEU A 236 6.08 -21.01 19.46
CA LEU A 236 5.20 -21.55 18.43
C LEU A 236 5.76 -22.83 17.79
N LEU A 237 7.09 -22.92 17.61
CA LEU A 237 7.75 -24.13 17.12
C LEU A 237 7.64 -25.28 18.13
N GLU A 238 7.81 -25.02 19.44
CA GLU A 238 7.60 -25.99 20.51
C GLU A 238 6.15 -26.49 20.59
N MET A 239 5.19 -25.64 20.25
CA MET A 239 3.78 -26.02 20.07
C MET A 239 3.54 -26.88 18.81
N LYS A 240 4.56 -27.15 18.01
CA LYS A 240 4.52 -27.89 16.73
C LYS A 240 3.60 -27.22 15.67
N ILE A 241 3.56 -25.90 15.66
CA ILE A 241 2.73 -25.17 14.70
C ILE A 241 3.30 -25.27 13.27
N ALA A 242 4.62 -25.42 13.13
CA ALA A 242 5.27 -25.63 11.83
C ALA A 242 4.85 -26.96 11.17
N ASP A 243 4.48 -27.97 11.97
CA ASP A 243 4.08 -29.30 11.50
C ASP A 243 2.62 -29.35 11.02
N MET A 244 1.91 -28.21 11.03
CA MET A 244 0.54 -28.15 10.52
C MET A 244 0.50 -28.57 9.05
N PRO A 245 -0.43 -29.49 8.70
CA PRO A 245 -0.61 -29.87 7.31
C PRO A 245 -1.10 -28.70 6.46
N GLY A 246 -0.90 -28.79 5.14
CA GLY A 246 -1.44 -27.84 4.19
C GLY A 246 -2.97 -27.78 4.26
N LEU A 247 -3.52 -26.62 4.64
CA LEU A 247 -4.95 -26.39 4.73
C LEU A 247 -5.43 -25.50 3.58
N PRO A 248 -6.66 -25.70 3.08
CA PRO A 248 -7.21 -24.88 2.01
C PRO A 248 -7.43 -23.43 2.50
N GLY A 249 -7.23 -22.47 1.60
CA GLY A 249 -7.35 -21.02 1.90
C GLY A 249 -6.05 -20.27 1.63
N THR A 250 -6.17 -19.00 1.27
CA THR A 250 -5.02 -18.12 1.05
C THR A 250 -4.49 -17.55 2.36
N GLU A 251 -3.25 -17.06 2.36
CA GLU A 251 -2.69 -16.38 3.54
C GLU A 251 -3.55 -15.17 3.99
N ARG A 252 -4.18 -14.49 3.05
CA ARG A 252 -5.10 -13.39 3.36
C ARG A 252 -6.36 -13.87 4.11
N TYR A 253 -6.89 -15.05 3.76
CA TYR A 253 -7.98 -15.67 4.51
C TYR A 253 -7.57 -15.94 5.95
N TRP A 254 -6.40 -16.55 6.15
CA TRP A 254 -5.86 -16.86 7.47
C TRP A 254 -5.58 -15.60 8.29
N GLN A 255 -5.03 -14.56 7.68
CA GLN A 255 -4.78 -13.27 8.32
C GLN A 255 -6.07 -12.60 8.82
N MET A 256 -7.13 -12.65 8.00
CA MET A 256 -8.44 -12.08 8.35
C MET A 256 -9.04 -12.76 9.60
N TYR A 257 -8.95 -14.09 9.71
CA TYR A 257 -9.45 -14.81 10.89
C TYR A 257 -8.50 -14.71 12.09
N ALA A 258 -7.19 -14.62 11.87
CA ALA A 258 -6.21 -14.40 12.92
C ALA A 258 -6.45 -13.08 13.67
N ALA A 259 -6.78 -12.01 12.94
CA ALA A 259 -7.10 -10.71 13.53
C ALA A 259 -8.28 -10.77 14.51
N LYS A 260 -9.24 -11.67 14.30
CA LYS A 260 -10.41 -11.85 15.20
C LYS A 260 -10.07 -12.50 16.52
N MET A 261 -8.96 -13.24 16.62
CA MET A 261 -8.50 -13.84 17.87
C MET A 261 -7.65 -12.86 18.70
N ARG A 262 -7.15 -11.78 18.11
CA ARG A 262 -6.44 -10.74 18.85
C ARG A 262 -7.34 -10.17 19.96
N ASN A 263 -6.79 -9.98 21.13
CA ASN A 263 -7.51 -9.43 22.30
C ASN A 263 -8.72 -10.29 22.79
N GLN A 264 -8.82 -11.55 22.39
CA GLN A 264 -9.84 -12.46 22.90
C GLN A 264 -9.50 -12.90 24.34
N ARG A 265 -10.49 -12.78 25.24
CA ARG A 265 -10.43 -13.41 26.56
C ARG A 265 -10.85 -14.88 26.46
N ARG A 266 -10.29 -15.75 27.34
CA ARG A 266 -10.61 -17.19 27.36
C ARG A 266 -12.12 -17.47 27.38
N SER A 267 -12.88 -16.74 28.18
CA SER A 267 -14.34 -16.88 28.27
C SER A 267 -15.06 -16.57 26.95
N ARG A 268 -14.68 -15.49 26.27
CA ARG A 268 -15.27 -15.13 24.96
C ARG A 268 -14.88 -16.12 23.86
N PHE A 269 -13.65 -16.60 23.88
CA PHE A 269 -13.19 -17.61 22.91
C PHE A 269 -13.93 -18.94 23.10
N ALA A 270 -14.15 -19.37 24.36
CA ALA A 270 -14.91 -20.58 24.69
C ALA A 270 -16.37 -20.55 24.20
N GLN A 271 -16.99 -19.36 24.12
CA GLN A 271 -18.35 -19.17 23.62
C GLN A 271 -18.47 -19.25 22.07
N ARG A 272 -17.34 -19.23 21.34
CA ARG A 272 -17.36 -19.37 19.88
C ARG A 272 -17.84 -20.77 19.48
N LYS A 273 -18.77 -20.82 18.52
CA LYS A 273 -19.26 -22.09 17.95
C LYS A 273 -18.32 -22.61 16.87
N GLU A 274 -18.27 -23.94 16.72
CA GLU A 274 -17.60 -24.55 15.58
C GLU A 274 -18.42 -24.29 14.28
N PRO A 275 -17.78 -24.27 13.10
CA PRO A 275 -16.33 -24.46 12.85
C PRO A 275 -15.47 -23.21 13.09
N ARG A 276 -16.11 -22.07 13.37
CA ARG A 276 -15.44 -20.77 13.44
C ARG A 276 -14.40 -20.69 14.56
N ARG A 277 -14.64 -21.36 15.71
CA ARG A 277 -13.66 -21.41 16.81
C ARG A 277 -12.35 -22.06 16.37
N SER A 278 -12.42 -23.20 15.68
CA SER A 278 -11.24 -23.89 15.16
C SER A 278 -10.54 -23.08 14.06
N ILE A 279 -11.28 -22.41 13.19
CA ILE A 279 -10.72 -21.54 12.14
C ILE A 279 -9.96 -20.36 12.76
N GLU A 280 -10.54 -19.66 13.75
CA GLU A 280 -9.90 -18.52 14.42
C GLU A 280 -8.61 -18.95 15.15
N LEU A 281 -8.62 -20.11 15.86
CA LEU A 281 -7.46 -20.68 16.55
C LEU A 281 -6.32 -21.00 15.58
N VAL A 282 -6.59 -21.80 14.56
CA VAL A 282 -5.59 -22.25 13.58
C VAL A 282 -5.04 -21.07 12.79
N SER A 283 -5.91 -20.13 12.41
CA SER A 283 -5.52 -18.90 11.73
C SER A 283 -4.56 -18.07 12.58
N PHE A 284 -4.87 -17.88 13.87
CA PHE A 284 -4.04 -17.11 14.78
C PHE A 284 -2.65 -17.75 14.94
N LEU A 285 -2.59 -19.04 15.22
CA LEU A 285 -1.32 -19.75 15.43
C LEU A 285 -0.44 -19.73 14.17
N ARG A 286 -1.03 -20.08 13.03
CA ARG A 286 -0.32 -20.08 11.75
C ARG A 286 0.19 -18.69 11.37
N HIS A 287 -0.69 -17.67 11.45
CA HIS A 287 -0.30 -16.30 11.12
C HIS A 287 0.73 -15.75 12.10
N SER A 288 0.60 -16.03 13.41
CA SER A 288 1.58 -15.60 14.42
C SER A 288 2.96 -16.18 14.15
N LEU A 289 3.05 -17.47 13.79
CA LEU A 289 4.35 -18.08 13.43
C LEU A 289 4.98 -17.35 12.23
N ALA A 290 4.21 -17.12 11.18
CA ALA A 290 4.69 -16.45 9.99
C ALA A 290 5.10 -14.99 10.25
N ASP A 291 4.26 -14.22 10.95
CA ASP A 291 4.49 -12.80 11.25
C ASP A 291 5.68 -12.60 12.20
N HIS A 292 5.77 -13.40 13.27
CA HIS A 292 6.90 -13.32 14.19
C HIS A 292 8.22 -13.73 13.53
N THR A 293 8.20 -14.72 12.64
CA THR A 293 9.36 -15.15 11.86
C THR A 293 9.82 -14.02 10.91
N ASP A 294 8.90 -13.43 10.16
CA ASP A 294 9.19 -12.32 9.25
C ASP A 294 9.73 -11.09 10.00
N THR A 295 9.12 -10.77 11.13
CA THR A 295 9.54 -9.65 12.00
C THR A 295 10.94 -9.91 12.56
N LEU A 296 11.22 -11.12 13.05
CA LEU A 296 12.54 -11.49 13.56
C LEU A 296 13.63 -11.32 12.49
N ILE A 297 13.41 -11.84 11.29
CA ILE A 297 14.36 -11.72 10.18
C ILE A 297 14.60 -10.26 9.82
N ARG A 298 13.54 -9.45 9.75
CA ARG A 298 13.65 -8.01 9.46
C ARG A 298 14.36 -7.24 10.56
N MET A 299 14.12 -7.55 11.84
CA MET A 299 14.84 -6.96 12.97
C MET A 299 16.34 -7.30 12.93
N VAL A 300 16.70 -8.55 12.70
CA VAL A 300 18.10 -8.98 12.55
C VAL A 300 18.73 -8.29 11.33
N ASP A 301 18.08 -8.32 10.18
CA ASP A 301 18.59 -7.67 8.95
C ASP A 301 18.91 -6.18 9.16
N ARG A 302 18.02 -5.47 9.85
CA ARG A 302 18.23 -4.05 10.19
C ARG A 302 19.34 -3.85 11.22
N ARG A 303 19.39 -4.69 12.26
CA ARG A 303 20.44 -4.59 13.27
C ARG A 303 21.83 -4.84 12.67
N VAL A 304 21.95 -5.84 11.82
CA VAL A 304 23.19 -6.12 11.08
C VAL A 304 23.56 -4.93 10.20
N SER A 305 22.59 -4.33 9.51
CA SER A 305 22.83 -3.12 8.69
C SER A 305 23.35 -1.95 9.52
N GLN A 306 22.81 -1.73 10.74
CA GLN A 306 23.28 -0.68 11.65
C GLN A 306 24.71 -0.94 12.12
N LEU A 307 25.01 -2.16 12.57
CA LEU A 307 26.36 -2.55 13.01
C LEU A 307 27.38 -2.40 11.87
N TRP A 308 27.03 -2.90 10.70
CA TRP A 308 27.85 -2.77 9.49
C TRP A 308 28.12 -1.32 9.09
N GLY A 309 27.10 -0.48 9.13
CA GLY A 309 27.23 0.95 8.80
C GLY A 309 28.08 1.70 9.82
N ARG A 310 27.96 1.39 11.13
CA ARG A 310 28.81 1.97 12.18
C ARG A 310 30.27 1.55 12.00
N ALA A 311 30.53 0.28 11.81
CA ALA A 311 31.88 -0.24 11.55
C ALA A 311 32.49 0.36 10.27
N SER A 312 31.68 0.55 9.22
CA SER A 312 32.16 1.21 7.99
C SER A 312 32.52 2.67 8.20
N LYS A 313 31.74 3.42 8.98
CA LYS A 313 32.08 4.83 9.31
C LYS A 313 33.34 4.93 10.14
N GLN A 314 33.46 4.08 11.15
CA GLN A 314 34.65 4.04 12.01
C GLN A 314 35.90 3.64 11.21
N ALA A 315 35.82 2.57 10.40
CA ALA A 315 36.94 2.14 9.55
C ALA A 315 37.41 3.22 8.55
N LYS A 316 36.50 4.11 8.12
CA LYS A 316 36.85 5.27 7.27
C LYS A 316 37.45 6.44 8.07
N ALA A 317 36.92 6.70 9.28
CA ALA A 317 37.44 7.76 10.15
C ALA A 317 38.87 7.47 10.58
N ASP A 318 39.17 6.21 10.85
CA ASP A 318 40.52 5.74 11.24
C ASP A 318 41.55 5.85 10.08
N GLN A 319 41.13 6.26 8.88
CA GLN A 319 42.06 6.56 7.75
C GLN A 319 42.90 7.81 7.97
N GLY A 320 42.46 8.74 8.81
CA GLY A 320 43.18 9.99 9.07
C GLY A 320 44.24 9.92 10.15
N ALA A 321 44.27 8.85 10.96
CA ALA A 321 45.25 8.68 12.04
C ALA A 321 46.22 7.56 11.70
N LEU A 322 47.45 7.93 11.29
CA LEU A 322 48.65 7.11 11.14
C LEU A 322 48.40 5.57 11.08
N PRO A 323 47.88 5.05 9.96
CA PRO A 323 47.51 3.62 9.89
C PRO A 323 48.70 2.68 10.08
N ALA A 324 49.90 3.08 9.63
CA ALA A 324 51.13 2.32 9.78
C ALA A 324 51.56 2.26 11.24
N LEU A 325 51.42 3.35 12.00
CA LEU A 325 51.71 3.37 13.44
C LEU A 325 50.79 2.41 14.23
N THR A 326 49.50 2.30 13.84
CA THR A 326 48.59 1.34 14.47
C THR A 326 49.03 -0.11 14.24
N VAL A 327 49.54 -0.43 13.04
CA VAL A 327 50.08 -1.77 12.71
C VAL A 327 51.34 -2.03 13.52
N LEU A 328 52.25 -1.03 13.60
CA LEU A 328 53.45 -1.11 14.41
C LEU A 328 53.11 -1.38 15.88
N VAL A 329 52.24 -0.57 16.49
CA VAL A 329 51.86 -0.73 17.92
C VAL A 329 51.20 -2.08 18.20
N ALA A 330 50.35 -2.57 17.28
CA ALA A 330 49.75 -3.89 17.39
C ALA A 330 50.81 -5.02 17.31
N GLY A 331 51.70 -4.94 16.35
CA GLY A 331 52.78 -5.92 16.20
C GLY A 331 53.76 -5.93 17.38
N VAL A 332 54.13 -4.76 17.89
CA VAL A 332 54.98 -4.63 19.10
C VAL A 332 54.27 -5.24 20.32
N ARG A 333 52.98 -4.96 20.51
CA ARG A 333 52.18 -5.55 21.60
C ARG A 333 52.08 -7.07 21.47
N GLN A 334 51.98 -7.59 20.25
CA GLN A 334 51.97 -9.03 20.00
C GLN A 334 53.33 -9.65 20.37
N ALA A 335 54.42 -9.09 19.88
CA ALA A 335 55.76 -9.59 20.20
C ALA A 335 56.07 -9.55 21.71
N ILE A 336 55.59 -8.54 22.44
CA ILE A 336 55.71 -8.46 23.89
C ILE A 336 54.94 -9.58 24.61
N ASN A 337 53.74 -9.91 24.14
CA ASN A 337 52.83 -10.90 24.78
C ASN A 337 53.09 -12.34 24.32
N ASP A 338 54.00 -12.56 23.38
CA ASP A 338 54.35 -13.86 22.85
C ASP A 338 55.12 -14.66 23.90
N GLN A 339 54.50 -15.76 24.38
CA GLN A 339 55.12 -16.63 25.42
C GLN A 339 55.85 -17.83 24.81
N GLU A 340 55.76 -18.05 23.51
CA GLU A 340 56.36 -19.18 22.82
C GLU A 340 57.80 -18.90 22.37
N HIS A 341 58.19 -17.61 22.26
CA HIS A 341 59.50 -17.17 21.84
C HIS A 341 60.33 -16.58 22.98
N THR A 342 61.69 -16.71 22.85
CA THR A 342 62.62 -16.16 23.82
C THR A 342 62.59 -14.62 23.84
N LYS A 343 63.11 -14.01 24.90
CA LYS A 343 63.20 -12.54 24.98
C LYS A 343 64.04 -11.90 23.84
N GLY A 344 65.07 -12.60 23.35
CA GLY A 344 65.90 -12.18 22.23
C GLY A 344 65.06 -12.16 20.93
N GLU A 345 64.40 -13.27 20.59
CA GLU A 345 63.58 -13.41 19.39
C GLU A 345 62.44 -12.39 19.37
N ARG A 346 61.81 -12.12 20.53
CA ARG A 346 60.78 -11.07 20.67
C ARG A 346 61.33 -9.67 20.43
N PHE A 347 62.56 -9.39 20.94
CA PHE A 347 63.19 -8.12 20.71
C PHE A 347 63.57 -7.93 19.23
N ASP A 348 64.11 -8.96 18.57
CA ASP A 348 64.46 -8.93 17.14
C ASP A 348 63.19 -8.72 16.28
N ALA A 349 62.07 -9.35 16.63
CA ALA A 349 60.80 -9.14 15.98
C ALA A 349 60.27 -7.68 16.13
N ILE A 350 60.47 -7.05 17.28
CA ILE A 350 60.13 -5.64 17.50
C ILE A 350 61.04 -4.72 16.65
N VAL A 351 62.33 -5.00 16.59
CA VAL A 351 63.31 -4.26 15.78
C VAL A 351 62.97 -4.36 14.29
N ASP A 352 62.63 -5.56 13.79
CA ASP A 352 62.17 -5.76 12.40
C ASP A 352 60.91 -4.94 12.11
N LEU A 353 59.92 -4.94 13.01
CA LEU A 353 58.72 -4.14 12.87
C LEU A 353 59.00 -2.63 12.79
N VAL A 354 59.91 -2.12 13.59
CA VAL A 354 60.32 -0.71 13.54
C VAL A 354 61.04 -0.39 12.22
N HIS A 355 61.97 -1.24 11.79
CA HIS A 355 62.63 -1.06 10.49
C HIS A 355 61.66 -1.07 9.31
N ARG A 356 60.67 -1.97 9.34
CA ARG A 356 59.63 -2.03 8.32
C ARG A 356 58.67 -0.83 8.37
N TYR A 357 58.44 -0.22 9.54
CA TYR A 357 57.72 1.02 9.66
C TYR A 357 58.49 2.20 9.04
N ASP A 358 59.76 2.32 9.36
CA ASP A 358 60.67 3.37 8.82
C ASP A 358 60.87 3.23 7.31
N ALA A 359 60.94 2.00 6.79
CA ALA A 359 60.98 1.71 5.35
C ALA A 359 59.64 1.93 4.61
N GLY A 360 58.53 2.20 5.30
CA GLY A 360 57.20 2.34 4.70
C GLY A 360 56.55 1.03 4.24
N ASP A 361 57.09 -0.13 4.66
CA ASP A 361 56.66 -1.46 4.26
C ASP A 361 55.43 -1.98 5.07
N LEU A 362 55.08 -1.32 6.18
CA LEU A 362 53.90 -1.67 6.96
C LEU A 362 52.63 -1.16 6.27
N LYS A 363 52.02 -2.03 5.47
CA LYS A 363 50.78 -1.71 4.76
C LYS A 363 49.59 -1.75 5.72
N PRO A 364 48.85 -0.66 5.85
CA PRO A 364 47.64 -0.66 6.69
C PRO A 364 46.61 -1.60 6.13
N LEU A 365 45.82 -2.21 7.04
CA LEU A 365 44.65 -3.01 6.65
C LEU A 365 43.73 -2.20 5.75
N SER A 366 43.20 -2.82 4.70
CA SER A 366 42.21 -2.19 3.85
C SER A 366 40.96 -1.77 4.68
N ILE A 367 40.24 -0.73 4.23
CA ILE A 367 38.99 -0.30 4.90
C ILE A 367 38.07 -1.49 5.13
N ALA A 368 37.98 -2.40 4.17
CA ALA A 368 37.16 -3.59 4.26
C ALA A 368 37.62 -4.56 5.35
N ALA A 369 38.93 -4.74 5.52
CA ALA A 369 39.48 -5.59 6.56
C ALA A 369 39.26 -4.98 7.96
N ARG A 370 39.54 -3.67 8.13
CA ARG A 370 39.24 -2.94 9.38
C ARG A 370 37.79 -2.99 9.77
N GLN A 371 36.87 -2.79 8.82
CA GLN A 371 35.43 -2.87 9.07
C GLN A 371 35.04 -4.25 9.63
N ARG A 372 35.54 -5.34 9.04
CA ARG A 372 35.25 -6.69 9.49
C ARG A 372 35.90 -7.01 10.84
N ALA A 373 37.11 -6.58 11.07
CA ALA A 373 37.77 -6.71 12.39
C ALA A 373 36.98 -5.99 13.48
N LEU A 374 36.49 -4.76 13.22
CA LEU A 374 35.61 -4.04 14.14
C LEU A 374 34.30 -4.80 14.44
N LEU A 375 33.75 -5.54 13.48
CA LEU A 375 32.57 -6.37 13.67
C LEU A 375 32.89 -7.63 14.48
N VAL A 376 34.03 -8.27 14.25
CA VAL A 376 34.51 -9.42 15.04
C VAL A 376 34.65 -9.02 16.51
N ASN A 377 35.18 -7.84 16.82
CA ASN A 377 35.25 -7.30 18.19
C ASN A 377 33.89 -7.06 18.84
N GLN A 378 32.82 -6.95 18.04
CA GLN A 378 31.42 -6.80 18.51
C GLN A 378 30.67 -8.13 18.64
N ILE A 379 31.36 -9.25 18.73
CA ILE A 379 30.77 -10.60 18.73
C ILE A 379 29.66 -10.80 19.78
N ARG A 380 29.79 -10.17 20.95
CA ARG A 380 28.75 -10.21 22.00
C ARG A 380 27.37 -9.70 21.53
N GLN A 381 27.35 -8.81 20.56
CA GLN A 381 26.10 -8.31 19.94
C GLN A 381 25.68 -9.16 18.74
N ILE A 382 26.63 -9.80 18.05
CA ILE A 382 26.42 -10.53 16.78
C ILE A 382 25.95 -11.97 17.01
N ARG A 383 26.60 -12.70 17.96
CA ARG A 383 26.29 -14.10 18.26
C ARG A 383 24.81 -14.36 18.59
N PRO A 384 24.13 -13.55 19.43
CA PRO A 384 22.70 -13.73 19.66
C PRO A 384 21.84 -13.55 18.42
N LEU A 385 22.23 -12.65 17.49
CA LEU A 385 21.53 -12.46 16.23
C LEU A 385 21.64 -13.69 15.33
N LEU A 386 22.82 -14.27 15.24
CA LEU A 386 23.06 -15.48 14.47
C LEU A 386 22.30 -16.66 15.09
N LYS A 387 22.36 -16.84 16.43
CA LYS A 387 21.59 -17.88 17.14
C LYS A 387 20.09 -17.76 16.86
N SER A 388 19.55 -16.54 16.84
CA SER A 388 18.13 -16.29 16.54
C SER A 388 17.75 -16.72 15.12
N LEU A 389 18.61 -16.54 14.12
CA LEU A 389 18.37 -16.98 12.74
C LEU A 389 18.54 -18.49 12.57
N VAL A 390 19.63 -19.06 13.10
CA VAL A 390 19.91 -20.51 12.98
C VAL A 390 18.85 -21.35 13.68
N GLY A 391 18.21 -20.81 14.72
CA GLY A 391 17.09 -21.45 15.42
C GLY A 391 15.78 -21.55 14.61
N LEU A 392 15.69 -20.89 13.44
CA LEU A 392 14.53 -20.99 12.56
C LEU A 392 14.54 -22.29 11.73
N ASP A 393 13.39 -22.63 11.15
CA ASP A 393 13.26 -23.74 10.18
C ASP A 393 13.76 -23.27 8.79
N LEU A 394 15.09 -23.15 8.67
CA LEU A 394 15.76 -22.72 7.45
C LEU A 394 15.86 -23.89 6.47
N GLN A 395 15.41 -23.67 5.23
CA GLN A 395 15.54 -24.59 4.12
C GLN A 395 16.32 -23.96 2.97
N ALA A 396 16.97 -24.79 2.19
CA ALA A 396 17.71 -24.37 1.01
C ALA A 396 17.70 -25.50 -0.03
N ASP A 397 18.07 -25.19 -1.27
CA ASP A 397 18.25 -26.17 -2.30
C ASP A 397 19.32 -27.22 -1.90
N ASP A 398 18.98 -28.51 -1.97
CA ASP A 398 19.86 -29.62 -1.60
C ASP A 398 21.19 -29.65 -2.36
N ALA A 399 21.23 -29.14 -3.58
CA ALA A 399 22.44 -28.93 -4.36
C ALA A 399 23.38 -27.84 -3.81
N SER A 400 22.90 -27.05 -2.83
CA SER A 400 23.69 -25.98 -2.23
C SER A 400 24.42 -26.46 -0.95
N GLN A 401 25.45 -25.74 -0.54
CA GLN A 401 26.17 -25.99 0.71
C GLN A 401 25.38 -25.60 1.99
N TRP A 402 24.24 -24.93 1.84
CA TRP A 402 23.48 -24.35 2.95
C TRP A 402 22.87 -25.38 3.90
N PRO A 403 22.27 -26.51 3.43
CA PRO A 403 21.68 -27.50 4.36
C PRO A 403 22.71 -28.06 5.32
N ALA A 404 23.87 -28.46 4.83
CA ALA A 404 24.97 -28.99 5.64
C ALA A 404 25.51 -27.94 6.64
N LEU A 405 25.70 -26.69 6.15
CA LEU A 405 26.20 -25.60 6.97
C LEU A 405 25.23 -25.21 8.09
N ILE A 406 23.94 -25.07 7.78
CA ILE A 406 22.88 -24.76 8.77
C ILE A 406 22.80 -25.89 9.83
N GLY A 407 22.83 -27.15 9.40
CA GLY A 407 22.81 -28.30 10.30
C GLY A 407 24.00 -28.29 11.27
N ALA A 408 25.21 -28.10 10.75
CA ALA A 408 26.44 -28.04 11.56
C ALA A 408 26.39 -26.92 12.62
N TRP A 409 25.88 -25.72 12.26
CA TRP A 409 25.76 -24.60 13.20
C TRP A 409 24.64 -24.79 14.23
N LYS A 410 23.51 -25.42 13.85
CA LYS A 410 22.48 -25.84 14.81
C LYS A 410 23.05 -26.79 15.85
N ASP A 411 23.75 -27.81 15.41
CA ASP A 411 24.38 -28.80 16.27
C ASP A 411 25.42 -28.18 17.19
N ALA A 412 26.26 -27.29 16.67
CA ALA A 412 27.29 -26.61 17.44
C ALA A 412 26.71 -25.72 18.55
N TYR A 413 25.60 -24.99 18.27
CA TYR A 413 24.94 -24.18 19.28
C TYR A 413 24.15 -25.02 20.31
N THR A 414 23.69 -26.22 19.94
CA THR A 414 22.96 -27.14 20.82
C THR A 414 23.90 -27.90 21.75
N ARG A 415 25.04 -28.37 21.21
CA ARG A 415 26.04 -29.17 21.97
C ARG A 415 27.10 -28.32 22.67
N GLY A 416 27.15 -27.03 22.44
CA GLY A 416 28.19 -26.15 23.00
C GLY A 416 29.60 -26.39 22.43
N ALA A 417 29.70 -27.07 21.28
CA ALA A 417 31.00 -27.43 20.69
C ALA A 417 31.80 -26.18 20.27
N ASP A 418 33.04 -26.13 20.65
CA ASP A 418 33.97 -25.01 20.33
C ASP A 418 34.66 -25.15 18.97
N ASP A 419 34.73 -26.36 18.41
CA ASP A 419 35.43 -26.65 17.15
C ASP A 419 34.52 -26.48 15.92
N LEU A 420 34.12 -25.24 15.64
CA LEU A 420 33.30 -24.88 14.50
C LEU A 420 34.08 -24.67 13.20
N THR A 421 35.39 -24.56 13.29
CA THR A 421 36.25 -24.26 12.14
C THR A 421 36.27 -25.37 11.09
N LYS A 422 36.07 -26.65 11.51
CA LYS A 422 36.02 -27.81 10.60
C LYS A 422 34.76 -27.90 9.73
N THR A 423 33.71 -27.17 10.09
CA THR A 423 32.38 -27.22 9.43
C THR A 423 32.08 -26.00 8.58
N MET A 424 33.02 -25.04 8.49
CA MET A 424 32.82 -23.80 7.77
C MET A 424 32.99 -23.97 6.26
N ALA A 425 32.11 -23.26 5.53
CA ALA A 425 32.37 -23.01 4.11
C ALA A 425 33.67 -22.21 3.93
N PRO A 426 34.49 -22.52 2.91
CA PRO A 426 35.70 -21.75 2.63
C PRO A 426 35.33 -20.28 2.38
N PRO A 427 36.14 -19.35 2.90
CA PRO A 427 35.86 -17.92 2.76
C PRO A 427 35.89 -17.49 1.29
N LYS A 428 34.88 -16.77 0.86
CA LYS A 428 34.76 -16.29 -0.53
C LYS A 428 35.58 -15.06 -0.86
N SER A 429 36.27 -14.47 0.13
CA SER A 429 37.06 -13.27 -0.08
C SER A 429 38.36 -13.32 0.73
N LYS A 430 39.45 -12.80 0.13
CA LYS A 430 40.77 -12.67 0.80
C LYS A 430 40.70 -11.99 2.19
N VAL A 431 39.73 -11.10 2.38
CA VAL A 431 39.56 -10.38 3.66
C VAL A 431 39.08 -11.29 4.78
N TRP A 432 38.14 -12.21 4.48
CA TRP A 432 37.66 -13.19 5.48
C TRP A 432 38.75 -14.25 5.74
N THR A 433 39.47 -14.71 4.69
CA THR A 433 40.58 -15.64 4.85
C THR A 433 41.64 -15.06 5.81
N MET A 434 42.06 -13.81 5.59
CA MET A 434 43.02 -13.12 6.44
C MET A 434 42.54 -13.02 7.93
N LEU A 435 41.25 -12.77 8.18
CA LEU A 435 40.74 -12.69 9.55
C LEU A 435 40.56 -14.05 10.22
N LEU A 436 40.35 -15.12 9.45
CA LEU A 436 40.25 -16.49 9.94
C LEU A 436 41.66 -17.09 10.25
N GLU A 437 42.66 -16.63 9.53
CA GLU A 437 44.08 -17.04 9.68
C GLU A 437 44.85 -16.12 10.62
N ASP A 438 44.25 -15.04 11.13
CA ASP A 438 44.87 -14.12 12.08
C ASP A 438 45.10 -14.81 13.43
N PRO A 439 46.35 -15.07 13.85
CA PRO A 439 46.61 -15.77 15.11
C PRO A 439 46.12 -15.02 16.36
N ASN A 440 45.88 -13.70 16.25
CA ASN A 440 45.36 -12.86 17.35
C ASN A 440 43.86 -12.77 17.37
N ALA A 441 43.14 -13.24 16.34
CA ALA A 441 41.72 -13.25 16.26
C ALA A 441 41.16 -14.64 16.63
N ASN A 442 40.09 -14.69 17.41
CA ASN A 442 39.39 -15.94 17.59
C ASN A 442 38.68 -16.35 16.27
N PRO A 443 39.13 -17.44 15.59
CA PRO A 443 38.57 -17.82 14.28
C PRO A 443 37.07 -18.05 14.31
N ARG A 444 36.52 -18.59 15.43
CA ARG A 444 35.09 -18.77 15.64
C ARG A 444 34.35 -17.46 15.54
N ASN A 445 34.84 -16.38 16.11
CA ASN A 445 34.15 -15.07 16.06
C ASN A 445 34.12 -14.52 14.64
N ALA A 446 35.20 -14.65 13.87
CA ALA A 446 35.23 -14.26 12.48
C ALA A 446 34.27 -15.09 11.65
N ALA A 447 34.20 -16.39 11.90
CA ALA A 447 33.26 -17.31 11.29
C ALA A 447 31.80 -16.96 11.52
N GLU A 448 31.43 -16.67 12.76
CA GLU A 448 30.05 -16.28 13.11
C GLU A 448 29.65 -14.97 12.44
N VAL A 449 30.53 -13.99 12.34
CA VAL A 449 30.29 -12.72 11.63
C VAL A 449 30.09 -12.95 10.14
N GLN A 450 30.96 -13.77 9.53
CA GLN A 450 30.85 -14.13 8.12
C GLN A 450 29.52 -14.88 7.84
N LEU A 451 29.22 -15.91 8.63
CA LEU A 451 28.01 -16.69 8.47
C LEU A 451 26.74 -15.81 8.59
N LEU A 452 26.69 -14.95 9.61
CA LEU A 452 25.56 -14.02 9.76
C LEU A 452 25.37 -13.13 8.52
N TRP A 453 26.46 -12.64 7.97
CA TRP A 453 26.42 -11.81 6.76
C TRP A 453 25.95 -12.62 5.54
N ASP A 454 26.51 -13.79 5.32
CA ASP A 454 26.19 -14.64 4.17
C ASP A 454 24.75 -15.19 4.27
N LEU A 455 24.32 -15.64 5.45
CA LEU A 455 22.95 -16.11 5.71
C LEU A 455 21.93 -14.98 5.48
N ARG A 456 22.24 -13.76 5.97
CA ARG A 456 21.43 -12.58 5.68
C ARG A 456 21.27 -12.33 4.18
N GLN A 457 22.35 -12.47 3.39
CA GLN A 457 22.30 -12.30 1.94
C GLN A 457 21.51 -13.44 1.27
N ALA A 458 21.67 -14.66 1.75
CA ALA A 458 20.96 -15.84 1.26
C ALA A 458 19.44 -15.71 1.50
N LEU A 459 19.02 -15.28 2.70
CA LEU A 459 17.61 -14.98 3.01
C LEU A 459 17.04 -13.87 2.13
N ARG A 460 17.81 -12.80 1.89
CA ARG A 460 17.37 -11.73 0.98
C ARG A 460 17.17 -12.21 -0.46
N ARG A 461 18.02 -13.14 -0.92
CA ARG A 461 17.96 -13.74 -2.26
C ARG A 461 16.97 -14.89 -2.37
N ARG A 462 16.45 -15.39 -1.23
CA ARG A 462 15.62 -16.60 -1.13
C ARG A 462 16.36 -17.87 -1.58
N THR A 463 17.68 -17.91 -1.56
CA THR A 463 18.48 -19.14 -1.68
C THR A 463 18.46 -19.94 -0.38
N VAL A 464 18.26 -19.26 0.75
CA VAL A 464 17.79 -19.84 2.01
C VAL A 464 16.43 -19.25 2.28
N HIS A 465 15.45 -20.08 2.65
CA HIS A 465 14.06 -19.68 2.80
C HIS A 465 13.41 -20.41 3.98
N ILE A 466 12.21 -19.97 4.36
CA ILE A 466 11.43 -20.56 5.44
C ILE A 466 10.01 -20.83 4.94
N PRO A 467 9.56 -22.08 4.85
CA PRO A 467 8.26 -22.41 4.28
C PRO A 467 7.07 -21.76 5.00
N THR A 468 7.17 -21.61 6.33
CA THR A 468 6.12 -20.99 7.16
C THR A 468 6.11 -19.47 7.14
N SER A 469 7.11 -18.82 6.54
CA SER A 469 7.19 -17.35 6.40
C SER A 469 6.25 -16.82 5.32
N LEU A 470 5.78 -15.59 5.43
CA LEU A 470 5.03 -14.90 4.37
C LEU A 470 5.97 -14.20 3.37
N SER A 471 7.06 -13.62 3.86
CA SER A 471 7.97 -12.81 3.05
C SER A 471 9.23 -13.56 2.62
N PHE A 472 9.59 -14.66 3.29
CA PHE A 472 10.85 -15.38 3.10
C PHE A 472 10.66 -16.83 2.64
N GLN A 473 9.57 -17.14 1.95
CA GLN A 473 9.36 -18.42 1.25
C GLN A 473 10.35 -18.57 0.08
N SER A 474 10.41 -19.78 -0.49
CA SER A 474 11.21 -20.01 -1.71
C SER A 474 10.72 -19.11 -2.85
N ARG A 475 11.65 -18.69 -3.70
CA ARG A 475 11.31 -17.86 -4.87
C ARG A 475 10.29 -18.56 -5.79
N ALA A 476 10.42 -19.88 -5.95
CA ALA A 476 9.50 -20.68 -6.76
C ALA A 476 8.07 -20.62 -6.21
N ALA A 477 7.90 -20.81 -4.88
CA ALA A 477 6.59 -20.71 -4.23
C ALA A 477 5.97 -19.31 -4.36
N MET A 478 6.79 -18.26 -4.22
CA MET A 478 6.32 -16.88 -4.34
C MET A 478 5.87 -16.51 -5.76
N LEU A 479 6.46 -17.13 -6.80
CA LEU A 479 6.19 -16.85 -8.20
C LEU A 479 5.34 -17.93 -8.90
N ASP A 480 4.85 -18.93 -8.18
CA ASP A 480 4.01 -19.99 -8.75
C ASP A 480 2.70 -19.42 -9.27
N SER A 481 2.54 -19.44 -10.60
CA SER A 481 1.40 -18.85 -11.32
C SER A 481 0.41 -19.92 -11.77
N ARG A 482 -0.21 -20.63 -10.85
CA ARG A 482 -1.24 -21.61 -11.20
C ARG A 482 -2.46 -20.92 -11.81
N GLY A 483 -2.39 -20.71 -13.15
CA GLY A 483 -3.54 -20.31 -13.96
C GLY A 483 -4.04 -18.86 -13.79
N SER A 484 -3.18 -17.91 -13.39
CA SER A 484 -3.57 -16.50 -13.35
C SER A 484 -3.62 -15.91 -14.77
N THR A 485 -4.76 -15.32 -15.14
CA THR A 485 -4.97 -14.58 -16.40
C THR A 485 -4.88 -13.07 -16.21
N ALA A 486 -4.45 -12.60 -15.02
CA ALA A 486 -4.54 -11.20 -14.63
C ALA A 486 -3.78 -10.23 -15.54
N ILE A 487 -2.73 -10.69 -16.23
CA ILE A 487 -1.95 -9.90 -17.20
C ILE A 487 -2.03 -10.45 -18.64
N ALA A 488 -3.03 -11.28 -18.93
CA ALA A 488 -3.15 -11.95 -20.25
C ALA A 488 -3.08 -10.98 -21.43
N ALA A 489 -3.72 -9.80 -21.32
CA ALA A 489 -3.68 -8.77 -22.35
C ALA A 489 -2.27 -8.22 -22.62
N ARG A 490 -1.40 -8.14 -21.59
CA ARG A 490 0.00 -7.72 -21.74
C ARG A 490 0.91 -8.85 -22.22
N SER A 491 0.63 -10.09 -21.81
CA SER A 491 1.39 -11.26 -22.28
C SER A 491 1.07 -11.66 -23.71
N SER A 492 -0.06 -11.24 -24.28
CA SER A 492 -0.41 -11.46 -25.67
C SER A 492 0.35 -10.54 -26.65
N CYS A 493 0.90 -9.40 -26.18
CA CYS A 493 1.73 -8.53 -27.01
C CYS A 493 3.16 -9.09 -27.10
N PRO A 494 3.67 -9.41 -28.30
CA PRO A 494 5.05 -9.89 -28.44
C PRO A 494 6.04 -8.84 -27.92
N VAL A 495 7.01 -9.28 -27.13
CA VAL A 495 8.04 -8.39 -26.56
C VAL A 495 8.79 -7.58 -27.62
N LYS A 496 9.00 -8.18 -28.80
CA LYS A 496 9.66 -7.51 -29.93
C LYS A 496 8.85 -6.33 -30.47
N THR A 497 7.52 -6.47 -30.55
CA THR A 497 6.62 -5.37 -30.96
C THR A 497 6.67 -4.22 -29.97
N MET A 498 6.55 -4.52 -28.68
CA MET A 498 6.64 -3.54 -27.59
C MET A 498 7.98 -2.79 -27.60
N LEU A 499 9.10 -3.53 -27.77
CA LEU A 499 10.42 -2.92 -27.83
C LEU A 499 10.62 -2.05 -29.08
N ARG A 500 10.05 -2.46 -30.23
CA ARG A 500 10.10 -1.66 -31.46
C ARG A 500 9.36 -0.33 -31.25
N GLU A 501 8.12 -0.36 -30.74
CA GLU A 501 7.34 0.86 -30.47
C GLU A 501 8.07 1.80 -29.50
N LEU A 502 8.64 1.27 -28.43
CA LEU A 502 9.39 2.06 -27.46
C LEU A 502 10.68 2.65 -28.08
N ASN A 503 11.36 1.91 -28.96
CA ASN A 503 12.54 2.40 -29.66
C ASN A 503 12.22 3.53 -30.64
N GLU A 504 11.11 3.43 -31.38
CA GLU A 504 10.60 4.47 -32.26
C GLU A 504 10.27 5.75 -31.47
N GLU A 505 9.60 5.60 -30.30
CA GLU A 505 9.36 6.77 -29.41
C GLU A 505 10.65 7.43 -28.92
N ILE A 506 11.68 6.64 -28.57
CA ILE A 506 12.98 7.14 -28.11
C ILE A 506 13.70 7.84 -29.26
N GLU A 507 13.70 7.28 -30.46
CA GLU A 507 14.34 7.86 -31.65
C GLU A 507 13.73 9.22 -31.99
N HIS A 508 12.41 9.32 -32.11
CA HIS A 508 11.70 10.58 -32.26
C HIS A 508 11.97 11.57 -31.11
N GLY A 509 12.15 11.05 -29.88
CA GLY A 509 12.53 11.86 -28.73
C GLY A 509 13.94 12.46 -28.85
N LEU A 510 14.91 11.66 -29.33
CA LEU A 510 16.28 12.10 -29.59
C LEU A 510 16.33 13.15 -30.70
N GLU A 511 15.56 12.98 -31.79
CA GLU A 511 15.43 13.94 -32.85
C GLU A 511 14.95 15.29 -32.32
N ARG A 512 13.84 15.31 -31.55
CA ARG A 512 13.32 16.54 -30.94
C ARG A 512 14.33 17.24 -30.03
N VAL A 513 15.11 16.47 -29.25
CA VAL A 513 16.16 17.03 -28.39
C VAL A 513 17.29 17.59 -29.25
N SER A 514 17.70 16.90 -30.32
CA SER A 514 18.71 17.35 -31.25
C SER A 514 18.33 18.70 -31.93
N GLU A 515 17.09 18.80 -32.41
CA GLU A 515 16.55 20.01 -32.95
C GLU A 515 16.48 21.18 -31.93
N ALA A 516 16.05 20.87 -30.67
CA ALA A 516 16.01 21.87 -29.62
C ALA A 516 17.41 22.38 -29.23
N VAL A 517 18.44 21.54 -29.34
CA VAL A 517 19.84 21.97 -29.20
C VAL A 517 20.26 22.85 -30.35
N GLN A 518 19.90 22.50 -31.58
CA GLN A 518 20.20 23.33 -32.78
C GLN A 518 19.51 24.69 -32.73
N ARG A 519 18.27 24.74 -32.23
CA ARG A 519 17.53 26.02 -32.04
C ARG A 519 18.00 26.83 -30.83
N GLY A 520 18.96 26.31 -30.02
CA GLY A 520 19.46 26.99 -28.82
C GLY A 520 18.50 26.98 -27.62
N GLU A 521 17.41 26.22 -27.69
CA GLU A 521 16.46 26.03 -26.59
C GLU A 521 17.05 25.15 -25.46
N LEU A 522 17.93 24.22 -25.84
CA LEU A 522 18.71 23.38 -24.96
C LEU A 522 20.22 23.65 -25.21
N ARG A 523 21.02 23.57 -24.16
CA ARG A 523 22.48 23.64 -24.27
C ARG A 523 23.11 22.37 -23.68
N LEU A 524 24.11 21.84 -24.37
CA LEU A 524 24.90 20.71 -23.86
C LEU A 524 26.21 21.24 -23.27
N ASP A 525 26.58 20.72 -22.10
CA ASP A 525 27.83 21.01 -21.41
C ASP A 525 28.46 19.67 -21.01
N GLY A 526 29.34 19.17 -21.87
CA GLY A 526 29.91 17.82 -21.75
C GLY A 526 28.81 16.75 -21.76
N THR A 527 28.61 16.10 -20.64
CA THR A 527 27.59 15.06 -20.44
C THR A 527 26.27 15.58 -19.85
N LYS A 528 26.14 16.91 -19.68
CA LYS A 528 24.98 17.54 -19.03
C LYS A 528 24.10 18.26 -20.04
N VAL A 529 22.77 18.16 -19.81
CA VAL A 529 21.78 18.89 -20.59
C VAL A 529 21.31 20.11 -19.78
N LYS A 530 21.64 21.31 -20.22
CA LYS A 530 21.15 22.55 -19.61
C LYS A 530 19.78 22.93 -20.19
N VAL A 531 18.75 22.70 -19.38
CA VAL A 531 17.36 23.00 -19.72
C VAL A 531 16.99 24.36 -19.13
N ARG A 532 16.29 25.20 -19.93
CA ARG A 532 15.79 26.51 -19.48
C ARG A 532 14.88 26.33 -18.27
N ARG A 533 15.04 27.17 -17.26
CA ARG A 533 14.15 27.19 -16.08
C ARG A 533 12.71 27.47 -16.51
N LEU A 534 11.75 26.81 -15.89
CA LEU A 534 10.35 27.11 -16.13
C LEU A 534 10.05 28.53 -15.65
N ALA A 535 9.49 29.35 -16.56
CA ALA A 535 8.96 30.66 -16.19
C ALA A 535 7.82 30.48 -15.16
N ALA A 536 7.67 31.44 -14.26
CA ALA A 536 6.54 31.49 -13.37
C ALA A 536 5.23 31.50 -14.16
N GLN A 537 4.28 30.66 -13.78
CA GLN A 537 2.98 30.64 -14.43
C GLN A 537 2.25 31.93 -14.09
N ARG A 538 1.91 32.71 -15.13
CA ARG A 538 1.07 33.88 -14.95
C ARG A 538 -0.30 33.44 -14.43
N ARG A 539 -0.68 33.98 -13.30
CA ARG A 539 -2.01 33.75 -12.71
C ARG A 539 -2.96 34.79 -13.35
N PRO A 540 -4.21 34.40 -13.64
CA PRO A 540 -5.22 35.37 -14.08
C PRO A 540 -5.29 36.54 -13.07
N PRO A 541 -5.34 37.79 -13.54
CA PRO A 541 -5.35 38.96 -12.64
C PRO A 541 -6.55 38.93 -11.69
N GLU A 542 -7.70 38.45 -12.14
CA GLU A 542 -8.95 38.35 -11.40
C GLU A 542 -8.91 37.31 -10.28
N LEU A 543 -7.97 36.37 -10.34
CA LEU A 543 -7.87 35.26 -9.37
C LEU A 543 -7.76 35.76 -7.91
N LYS A 544 -7.06 36.88 -7.69
CA LYS A 544 -6.88 37.45 -6.34
C LYS A 544 -8.22 37.94 -5.79
N ASP A 545 -9.00 38.61 -6.59
CA ASP A 545 -10.29 39.17 -6.15
C ASP A 545 -11.35 38.09 -6.01
N ILE A 546 -11.43 37.14 -6.95
CA ILE A 546 -12.31 35.97 -6.86
C ILE A 546 -11.99 35.15 -5.62
N ARG A 547 -10.72 34.90 -5.34
CA ARG A 547 -10.33 34.19 -4.12
C ARG A 547 -10.73 34.94 -2.86
N ARG A 548 -10.53 36.26 -2.82
CA ARG A 548 -10.91 37.07 -1.67
C ARG A 548 -12.41 36.98 -1.40
N GLU A 549 -13.24 37.06 -2.43
CA GLU A 549 -14.68 36.94 -2.29
C GLU A 549 -15.12 35.51 -1.90
N LEU A 550 -14.55 34.47 -2.50
CA LEU A 550 -14.84 33.10 -2.15
C LEU A 550 -14.46 32.78 -0.71
N TYR A 551 -13.30 33.25 -0.26
CA TYR A 551 -12.84 32.97 1.12
C TYR A 551 -13.51 33.87 2.18
N LYS A 552 -14.08 35.02 1.83
CA LYS A 552 -14.95 35.78 2.72
C LYS A 552 -16.21 35.00 3.12
N ALA A 553 -16.68 34.12 2.25
CA ALA A 553 -17.85 33.29 2.51
C ALA A 553 -17.54 32.09 3.45
N TYR A 554 -16.27 31.82 3.76
CA TYR A 554 -15.92 30.80 4.74
C TYR A 554 -16.17 31.31 6.16
N ALA A 555 -17.15 30.72 6.85
CA ALA A 555 -17.28 30.88 8.29
C ALA A 555 -16.12 30.14 9.00
N ARG A 556 -15.69 30.69 10.14
CA ARG A 556 -14.79 29.96 11.03
C ARG A 556 -15.52 28.75 11.59
N VAL A 557 -14.91 27.57 11.48
CA VAL A 557 -15.51 26.29 11.89
C VAL A 557 -14.59 25.55 12.86
N GLN A 558 -15.19 24.89 13.85
CA GLN A 558 -14.48 23.95 14.70
C GLN A 558 -14.31 22.62 13.98
N PHE A 559 -13.18 21.96 14.16
CA PHE A 559 -12.93 20.70 13.45
C PHE A 559 -13.96 19.59 13.77
N PRO A 560 -14.44 19.41 15.03
CA PRO A 560 -15.51 18.47 15.32
C PRO A 560 -16.82 18.76 14.57
N ASP A 561 -17.19 20.04 14.43
CA ASP A 561 -18.39 20.45 13.69
C ASP A 561 -18.28 20.10 12.18
N LEU A 562 -17.09 20.37 11.62
CA LEU A 562 -16.79 19.99 10.22
C LEU A 562 -16.93 18.48 9.99
N ILE A 563 -16.45 17.63 10.92
CA ILE A 563 -16.58 16.17 10.82
C ILE A 563 -18.05 15.76 10.73
N MET A 564 -18.90 16.33 11.61
CA MET A 564 -20.32 16.03 11.64
C MET A 564 -21.04 16.56 10.40
N ALA A 565 -20.69 17.75 9.92
CA ALA A 565 -21.24 18.33 8.70
C ALA A 565 -20.99 17.45 7.47
N VAL A 566 -19.78 16.91 7.34
CA VAL A 566 -19.45 16.00 6.23
C VAL A 566 -20.13 14.64 6.41
N ASP A 567 -20.23 14.12 7.65
CA ASP A 567 -20.93 12.85 7.89
C ASP A 567 -22.45 12.94 7.61
N ALA A 568 -23.07 14.07 7.92
CA ALA A 568 -24.48 14.31 7.57
C ALA A 568 -24.76 14.19 6.06
N GLU A 569 -23.79 14.50 5.22
CA GLU A 569 -23.88 14.38 3.76
C GLU A 569 -23.43 13.00 3.24
N THR A 570 -22.40 12.41 3.83
CA THR A 570 -21.74 11.20 3.32
C THR A 570 -22.12 9.91 4.03
N HIS A 571 -22.56 10.02 5.29
CA HIS A 571 -22.76 8.90 6.22
C HIS A 571 -21.55 7.98 6.35
N PHE A 572 -20.34 8.56 6.31
CA PHE A 572 -19.09 7.79 6.39
C PHE A 572 -18.98 7.00 7.71
N SER A 573 -19.60 7.48 8.80
CA SER A 573 -19.64 6.77 10.07
C SER A 573 -20.30 5.40 9.95
N ALA A 574 -21.37 5.30 9.16
CA ALA A 574 -22.06 4.03 8.92
C ALA A 574 -21.21 3.05 8.09
N GLU A 575 -20.28 3.54 7.24
CA GLU A 575 -19.32 2.68 6.56
C GLU A 575 -18.29 2.09 7.54
N ILE A 576 -17.91 2.84 8.58
CA ILE A 576 -16.99 2.34 9.64
C ILE A 576 -17.71 1.32 10.53
N LEU A 577 -18.92 1.64 10.97
CA LEU A 577 -19.71 0.78 11.85
C LEU A 577 -20.31 -0.45 11.15
N GLY A 578 -20.37 -0.44 9.80
CA GLY A 578 -21.05 -1.46 9.01
C GLY A 578 -22.59 -1.39 9.11
N ARG A 579 -23.14 -0.39 9.81
CA ARG A 579 -24.56 -0.10 10.03
C ARG A 579 -24.76 1.36 10.42
N PRO A 580 -25.97 1.92 10.33
CA PRO A 580 -26.26 3.19 11.00
C PRO A 580 -25.99 3.09 12.50
N ALA A 581 -25.53 4.17 13.12
CA ALA A 581 -25.31 4.22 14.55
C ALA A 581 -26.62 4.05 15.34
N ASP A 582 -26.55 3.33 16.46
CA ASP A 582 -27.75 3.08 17.29
C ASP A 582 -28.15 4.33 18.10
N ASN A 583 -27.16 5.15 18.48
CA ASN A 583 -27.37 6.34 19.30
C ASN A 583 -26.24 7.36 19.15
N GLU A 584 -26.45 8.53 19.73
CA GLU A 584 -25.50 9.63 19.75
C GLU A 584 -24.15 9.26 20.39
N THR A 585 -24.19 8.57 21.53
CA THR A 585 -22.98 8.20 22.29
C THR A 585 -22.05 7.35 21.45
N GLU A 586 -22.57 6.45 20.63
CA GLU A 586 -21.76 5.61 19.71
C GLU A 586 -21.05 6.47 18.67
N LEU A 587 -21.75 7.43 18.06
CA LEU A 587 -21.16 8.37 17.11
C LEU A 587 -20.10 9.26 17.75
N LEU A 588 -20.37 9.79 18.94
CA LEU A 588 -19.41 10.64 19.66
C LEU A 588 -18.12 9.86 19.99
N HIS A 589 -18.21 8.61 20.44
CA HIS A 589 -17.03 7.77 20.65
C HIS A 589 -16.27 7.51 19.34
N LEU A 590 -16.97 7.29 18.22
CA LEU A 590 -16.35 7.07 16.91
C LEU A 590 -15.62 8.34 16.44
N TYR A 591 -16.27 9.51 16.44
CA TYR A 591 -15.64 10.76 16.01
C TYR A 591 -14.45 11.14 16.90
N ALA A 592 -14.60 11.01 18.21
CA ALA A 592 -13.51 11.24 19.15
C ALA A 592 -12.38 10.23 18.94
N GLY A 593 -12.68 8.96 18.68
CA GLY A 593 -11.70 7.92 18.33
C GLY A 593 -10.91 8.26 17.06
N ILE A 594 -11.57 8.75 16.00
CA ILE A 594 -10.94 9.21 14.74
C ILE A 594 -9.98 10.37 15.04
N LEU A 595 -10.42 11.37 15.84
CA LEU A 595 -9.56 12.47 16.27
C LEU A 595 -8.38 11.97 17.11
N GLY A 596 -8.64 11.06 18.07
CA GLY A 596 -7.60 10.45 18.90
C GLY A 596 -6.51 9.77 18.08
N GLN A 597 -6.89 8.97 17.08
CA GLN A 597 -5.94 8.31 16.18
C GLN A 597 -5.20 9.32 15.28
N SER A 598 -5.90 10.25 14.65
CA SER A 598 -5.30 11.21 13.72
C SER A 598 -4.34 12.19 14.40
N MET A 599 -4.66 12.62 15.63
CA MET A 599 -3.88 13.55 16.43
C MET A 599 -2.91 12.88 17.42
N ASP A 600 -2.86 11.55 17.44
CA ASP A 600 -2.04 10.75 18.36
C ASP A 600 -2.33 11.01 19.85
N LEU A 601 -3.60 11.10 20.20
CA LEU A 601 -4.08 11.24 21.58
C LEU A 601 -4.45 9.87 22.16
N SER A 602 -4.08 9.61 23.43
CA SER A 602 -4.54 8.37 24.11
C SER A 602 -6.01 8.49 24.51
N ALA A 603 -6.69 7.33 24.64
CA ALA A 603 -8.07 7.28 25.11
C ALA A 603 -8.27 8.01 26.45
N SER A 604 -7.33 7.83 27.40
CA SER A 604 -7.39 8.52 28.71
C SER A 604 -7.25 10.04 28.58
N ARG A 605 -6.33 10.54 27.73
CA ARG A 605 -6.17 11.98 27.51
C ARG A 605 -7.38 12.58 26.79
N LEU A 606 -7.87 11.83 25.79
CA LEU A 606 -9.05 12.23 25.02
C LEU A 606 -10.31 12.26 25.89
N SER A 607 -10.46 11.30 26.81
CA SER A 607 -11.56 11.24 27.79
C SER A 607 -11.65 12.53 28.62
N LEU A 608 -10.50 13.05 29.09
CA LEU A 608 -10.43 14.31 29.84
C LEU A 608 -10.86 15.54 29.00
N MET A 609 -10.69 15.46 27.68
CA MET A 609 -11.02 16.57 26.76
C MET A 609 -12.49 16.56 26.34
N VAL A 610 -13.09 15.36 26.18
CA VAL A 610 -14.45 15.22 25.58
C VAL A 610 -15.49 14.73 26.58
N GLY A 611 -15.10 14.32 27.79
CA GLY A 611 -16.04 13.83 28.81
C GLY A 611 -16.66 12.46 28.53
N LEU A 612 -16.08 11.69 27.60
CA LEU A 612 -16.52 10.32 27.26
C LEU A 612 -15.71 9.27 28.03
N SER A 613 -16.26 8.06 28.20
CA SER A 613 -15.56 6.99 28.94
C SER A 613 -14.25 6.56 28.24
N PRO A 614 -13.14 6.38 28.99
CA PRO A 614 -11.88 5.93 28.44
C PRO A 614 -11.98 4.56 27.76
N GLU A 615 -12.82 3.64 28.30
CA GLU A 615 -13.03 2.31 27.77
C GLU A 615 -13.77 2.37 26.42
N GLY A 616 -14.81 3.21 26.30
CA GLY A 616 -15.54 3.42 25.07
C GLY A 616 -14.64 4.02 23.98
N LEU A 617 -13.80 5.00 24.35
CA LEU A 617 -12.82 5.60 23.45
C LEU A 617 -11.73 4.59 23.02
N ALA A 618 -11.21 3.79 23.94
CA ALA A 618 -10.25 2.75 23.63
C ALA A 618 -10.85 1.70 22.68
N HIS A 619 -12.11 1.33 22.88
CA HIS A 619 -12.82 0.42 21.99
C HIS A 619 -13.01 1.04 20.59
N ALA A 620 -13.45 2.29 20.49
CA ALA A 620 -13.61 2.99 19.21
C ALA A 620 -12.27 3.10 18.47
N MET A 621 -11.18 3.46 19.17
CA MET A 621 -9.85 3.52 18.59
C MET A 621 -9.35 2.15 18.12
N HIS A 622 -9.70 1.07 18.82
CA HIS A 622 -9.35 -0.30 18.42
C HIS A 622 -10.12 -0.74 17.16
N VAL A 623 -11.39 -0.39 17.02
CA VAL A 623 -12.18 -0.64 15.79
C VAL A 623 -11.51 -0.01 14.56
N LEU A 624 -10.90 1.16 14.74
CA LEU A 624 -10.19 1.89 13.68
C LEU A 624 -8.82 1.28 13.30
N GLU A 625 -8.33 0.26 14.02
CA GLU A 625 -7.12 -0.51 13.63
C GLU A 625 -7.39 -1.42 12.41
N ASP A 626 -8.65 -1.79 12.15
CA ASP A 626 -9.00 -2.44 10.90
C ASP A 626 -9.05 -1.42 9.75
N PRO A 627 -8.17 -1.52 8.75
CA PRO A 627 -8.12 -0.56 7.66
C PRO A 627 -9.34 -0.62 6.73
N ALA A 628 -10.04 -1.75 6.65
CA ALA A 628 -11.08 -1.95 5.65
C ALA A 628 -12.30 -1.02 5.85
N PRO A 629 -12.89 -0.87 7.05
CA PRO A 629 -13.97 0.08 7.29
C PRO A 629 -13.56 1.53 7.05
N VAL A 630 -12.34 1.93 7.50
CA VAL A 630 -11.83 3.29 7.32
C VAL A 630 -11.60 3.61 5.84
N THR A 631 -11.14 2.63 5.06
CA THR A 631 -11.00 2.78 3.60
C THR A 631 -12.37 3.02 2.93
N ARG A 632 -13.42 2.28 3.30
CA ARG A 632 -14.78 2.51 2.76
C ARG A 632 -15.33 3.89 3.11
N ALA A 633 -15.15 4.31 4.35
CA ALA A 633 -15.52 5.67 4.79
C ALA A 633 -14.80 6.74 3.96
N ASN A 634 -13.51 6.54 3.72
CA ASN A 634 -12.69 7.42 2.91
C ASN A 634 -13.17 7.46 1.44
N GLU A 635 -13.52 6.31 0.87
CA GLU A 635 -14.10 6.22 -0.48
C GLU A 635 -15.45 6.96 -0.58
N ALA A 636 -16.29 6.91 0.45
CA ALA A 636 -17.56 7.65 0.51
C ALA A 636 -17.33 9.17 0.51
N ILE A 637 -16.37 9.64 1.31
CA ILE A 637 -16.00 11.06 1.36
C ILE A 637 -15.43 11.54 0.02
N LEU A 638 -14.53 10.76 -0.59
CA LEU A 638 -13.96 11.10 -1.89
C LEU A 638 -15.02 11.10 -3.00
N THR A 639 -15.95 10.16 -2.99
CA THR A 639 -17.07 10.13 -3.93
C THR A 639 -17.92 11.40 -3.83
N PHE A 640 -18.24 11.83 -2.61
CA PHE A 640 -18.93 13.09 -2.36
C PHE A 640 -18.13 14.29 -2.87
N MET A 641 -16.84 14.39 -2.53
CA MET A 641 -15.96 15.46 -2.97
C MET A 641 -15.87 15.54 -4.50
N HIS A 642 -15.71 14.41 -5.17
CA HIS A 642 -15.56 14.32 -6.62
C HIS A 642 -16.89 14.49 -7.38
N SER A 643 -18.04 14.47 -6.72
CA SER A 643 -19.34 14.79 -7.34
C SER A 643 -19.47 16.26 -7.70
N HIS A 644 -18.72 17.15 -7.02
CA HIS A 644 -18.76 18.58 -7.25
C HIS A 644 -18.02 18.98 -8.54
N ALA A 645 -18.61 19.87 -9.32
CA ALA A 645 -18.06 20.28 -10.62
C ALA A 645 -16.65 20.89 -10.52
N ILE A 646 -16.37 21.67 -9.48
CA ILE A 646 -15.07 22.28 -9.25
C ILE A 646 -13.95 21.24 -9.12
N ALA A 647 -14.21 20.07 -8.56
CA ALA A 647 -13.19 19.03 -8.40
C ALA A 647 -12.58 18.59 -9.75
N ARG A 648 -13.37 18.58 -10.80
CA ARG A 648 -12.94 18.20 -12.16
C ARG A 648 -11.96 19.20 -12.79
N THR A 649 -11.86 20.42 -12.27
CA THR A 649 -10.95 21.46 -12.79
C THR A 649 -9.52 21.31 -12.26
N TRP A 650 -9.30 20.50 -11.20
CA TRP A 650 -8.00 20.41 -10.53
C TRP A 650 -6.99 19.51 -11.23
N GLY A 651 -7.43 18.54 -12.04
CA GLY A 651 -6.52 17.62 -12.71
C GLY A 651 -7.22 16.54 -13.52
N ASN A 652 -6.47 15.52 -13.90
CA ASN A 652 -6.96 14.37 -14.66
C ASN A 652 -7.36 13.24 -13.70
N PRO A 653 -8.55 12.62 -13.88
CA PRO A 653 -9.00 11.52 -13.02
C PRO A 653 -8.15 10.23 -13.10
N PHE A 654 -7.35 10.08 -14.18
CA PHE A 654 -6.46 8.93 -14.37
C PHE A 654 -5.07 9.13 -13.78
N ASP A 655 -4.83 10.26 -13.15
CA ASP A 655 -3.54 10.65 -12.61
C ASP A 655 -3.58 10.66 -11.09
N CYS A 656 -2.44 10.38 -10.48
CA CYS A 656 -2.23 10.60 -9.06
C CYS A 656 -0.81 11.08 -8.78
N ALA A 657 -0.61 11.67 -7.61
CA ALA A 657 0.71 11.91 -7.05
C ALA A 657 0.92 10.99 -5.85
N ALA A 658 2.15 10.54 -5.63
CA ALA A 658 2.48 9.72 -4.47
C ALA A 658 3.79 10.18 -3.83
N ASP A 659 3.77 10.36 -2.50
CA ASP A 659 4.94 10.79 -1.73
C ASP A 659 4.83 10.39 -0.26
N ALA A 660 5.96 10.44 0.46
CA ALA A 660 6.07 10.07 1.86
C ALA A 660 6.13 11.29 2.77
N MET A 661 5.31 11.30 3.82
CA MET A 661 5.43 12.26 4.91
C MET A 661 6.06 11.60 6.13
N SER A 662 7.19 12.14 6.62
CA SER A 662 7.83 11.63 7.83
C SER A 662 7.02 11.98 9.09
N LEU A 663 6.91 11.01 9.99
CA LEU A 663 6.33 11.12 11.32
C LEU A 663 7.41 10.86 12.37
N ASP A 664 7.54 11.72 13.35
CA ASP A 664 8.47 11.54 14.45
C ASP A 664 8.00 10.42 15.36
N MET A 665 8.90 9.51 15.68
CA MET A 665 8.62 8.32 16.48
C MET A 665 9.73 8.04 17.48
N PRO A 666 9.41 7.39 18.61
CA PRO A 666 10.42 6.97 19.56
C PRO A 666 11.45 6.03 18.96
N GLU A 667 12.73 6.20 19.30
CA GLU A 667 13.83 5.35 18.82
C GLU A 667 13.71 3.88 19.24
N TYR A 668 12.95 3.60 20.29
CA TYR A 668 12.77 2.23 20.81
C TYR A 668 11.82 1.37 19.97
N ILE A 669 11.21 1.89 18.93
CA ILE A 669 10.35 1.12 18.03
C ILE A 669 11.20 0.52 16.91
N TRP A 670 11.08 -0.78 16.64
CA TRP A 670 11.96 -1.51 15.73
C TRP A 670 11.92 -1.02 14.27
N TYR A 671 10.78 -0.52 13.81
CA TYR A 671 10.63 -0.05 12.43
C TYR A 671 10.96 1.44 12.21
N THR A 672 11.40 2.16 13.25
CA THR A 672 11.85 3.54 13.10
C THR A 672 13.26 3.63 12.54
N SER A 673 13.52 4.68 11.79
CA SER A 673 14.85 5.00 11.26
C SER A 673 15.12 6.49 11.41
N PRO A 674 16.39 6.91 11.57
CA PRO A 674 16.71 8.33 11.50
C PRO A 674 16.28 8.92 10.17
N ASP A 675 15.52 10.01 10.21
CA ASP A 675 15.18 10.79 9.03
C ASP A 675 16.46 11.44 8.48
N PRO A 676 16.84 11.18 7.22
CA PRO A 676 18.08 11.71 6.65
C PRO A 676 18.17 13.24 6.67
N LYS A 677 17.04 13.94 6.63
CA LYS A 677 16.98 15.40 6.62
C LYS A 677 16.94 15.99 8.02
N ARG A 678 16.09 15.43 8.90
CA ARG A 678 15.82 15.98 10.25
C ARG A 678 16.67 15.35 11.34
N ARG A 679 17.26 14.18 11.10
CA ARG A 679 18.11 13.41 12.03
C ARG A 679 17.39 12.91 13.30
N VAL A 680 16.06 12.95 13.31
CA VAL A 680 15.20 12.38 14.36
C VAL A 680 14.71 11.00 13.93
N ALA A 681 14.44 10.12 14.89
CA ALA A 681 13.85 8.83 14.61
C ALA A 681 12.41 9.00 14.09
N GLY A 682 12.04 8.22 13.09
CA GLY A 682 10.71 8.31 12.54
C GLY A 682 10.32 7.12 11.66
N ALA A 683 9.06 7.11 11.31
CA ALA A 683 8.47 6.33 10.22
C ALA A 683 7.85 7.29 9.21
N ALA A 684 7.23 6.79 8.16
CA ALA A 684 6.54 7.63 7.20
C ALA A 684 5.15 7.07 6.89
N THR A 685 4.23 7.97 6.59
CA THR A 685 3.01 7.63 5.86
C THR A 685 3.22 7.95 4.39
N TYR A 686 2.93 6.99 3.53
CA TYR A 686 3.02 7.11 2.07
C TYR A 686 1.63 7.31 1.52
N VAL A 687 1.35 8.49 0.98
CA VAL A 687 0.01 8.88 0.55
C VAL A 687 -0.08 9.00 -0.97
N HIS A 688 -1.24 8.61 -1.51
CA HIS A 688 -1.59 8.79 -2.91
C HIS A 688 -2.72 9.80 -3.00
N THR A 689 -2.44 10.91 -3.66
CA THR A 689 -3.42 11.99 -3.89
C THR A 689 -3.97 11.88 -5.30
N HIS A 690 -5.29 11.81 -5.43
CA HIS A 690 -5.99 11.74 -6.71
C HIS A 690 -5.82 13.03 -7.55
N GLY A 691 -5.92 12.94 -8.88
CA GLY A 691 -5.85 14.10 -9.74
C GLY A 691 -6.92 15.17 -9.45
N TRP A 692 -8.07 14.76 -8.97
CA TRP A 692 -9.13 15.64 -8.48
C TRP A 692 -9.00 15.97 -7.00
N GLN A 693 -7.81 15.82 -6.42
CA GLN A 693 -7.48 15.97 -5.00
C GLN A 693 -8.07 14.86 -4.12
N GLY A 694 -7.66 14.84 -2.87
CA GLY A 694 -8.03 13.81 -1.89
C GLY A 694 -7.11 12.60 -1.88
N ILE A 695 -6.88 12.06 -0.70
CA ILE A 695 -6.04 10.89 -0.45
C ILE A 695 -6.88 9.64 -0.64
N PHE A 696 -6.61 8.84 -1.67
CA PHE A 696 -7.34 7.60 -1.92
C PHE A 696 -6.63 6.35 -1.38
N SER A 697 -5.34 6.46 -1.08
CA SER A 697 -4.57 5.37 -0.45
C SER A 697 -3.49 5.96 0.43
N ASP A 698 -3.29 5.37 1.58
CA ASP A 698 -2.20 5.68 2.50
C ASP A 698 -1.62 4.38 3.06
N ARG A 699 -0.34 4.38 3.38
CA ARG A 699 0.40 3.24 3.91
C ARG A 699 1.49 3.68 4.86
N SER A 700 1.60 3.01 5.97
CA SER A 700 2.75 3.18 6.86
C SER A 700 3.97 2.47 6.29
N ILE A 701 5.08 3.19 6.14
CA ILE A 701 6.34 2.66 5.63
C ILE A 701 7.52 3.08 6.53
N MET A 702 8.61 2.34 6.45
CA MET A 702 9.88 2.78 7.02
C MET A 702 10.46 3.91 6.15
N ILE A 703 11.00 4.97 6.77
CA ILE A 703 11.61 6.11 6.04
C ILE A 703 12.68 5.66 5.04
N THR A 704 13.41 4.60 5.37
CA THR A 704 14.48 4.05 4.52
C THR A 704 13.98 3.05 3.47
N GLN A 705 12.69 2.74 3.43
CA GLN A 705 12.10 1.83 2.46
C GLN A 705 12.09 2.45 1.06
N ARG A 706 12.37 1.63 0.05
CA ARG A 706 12.26 2.07 -1.35
C ARG A 706 10.79 2.26 -1.72
N GLN A 707 10.47 3.43 -2.25
CA GLN A 707 9.09 3.88 -2.46
C GLN A 707 8.41 3.40 -3.75
N PRO A 708 9.08 2.90 -4.83
CA PRO A 708 8.37 2.44 -6.04
C PRO A 708 7.37 1.32 -5.78
N GLY A 709 7.67 0.41 -4.84
CA GLY A 709 6.76 -0.65 -4.43
C GLY A 709 5.48 -0.11 -3.79
N PRO A 710 5.56 0.65 -2.70
CA PRO A 710 4.41 1.33 -2.10
C PRO A 710 3.60 2.17 -3.09
N ALA A 711 4.26 2.85 -4.06
CA ALA A 711 3.58 3.63 -5.09
C ALA A 711 2.66 2.76 -5.97
N ILE A 712 3.12 1.59 -6.37
CA ILE A 712 2.33 0.64 -7.16
C ILE A 712 1.25 -0.03 -6.29
N ASP A 713 1.62 -0.49 -5.08
CA ASP A 713 0.71 -1.19 -4.17
C ASP A 713 -0.51 -0.35 -3.79
N GLY A 714 -0.33 0.98 -3.60
CA GLY A 714 -1.43 1.88 -3.25
C GLY A 714 -2.43 2.05 -4.39
N ILE A 715 -1.95 2.05 -5.65
CA ILE A 715 -2.82 2.13 -6.83
C ILE A 715 -3.58 0.82 -7.06
N LEU A 716 -2.92 -0.32 -6.90
CA LEU A 716 -3.57 -1.62 -7.09
C LEU A 716 -4.60 -1.96 -5.99
N GLY A 717 -4.41 -1.40 -4.80
CA GLY A 717 -5.26 -1.66 -3.63
C GLY A 717 -6.58 -0.88 -3.59
N GLN A 718 -6.82 0.06 -4.52
CA GLN A 718 -8.00 0.93 -4.53
C GLN A 718 -9.01 0.56 -5.63
N ALA A 719 -10.27 0.94 -5.43
CA ALA A 719 -11.36 0.69 -6.36
C ALA A 719 -11.99 1.98 -6.94
N LEU A 720 -11.55 3.16 -6.49
CA LEU A 720 -12.20 4.45 -6.76
C LEU A 720 -12.09 4.87 -8.23
N SER A 721 -10.90 4.72 -8.84
CA SER A 721 -10.66 5.12 -10.22
C SER A 721 -9.55 4.32 -10.89
N LYS A 722 -9.55 4.29 -12.24
CA LYS A 722 -8.45 3.69 -13.00
C LYS A 722 -7.28 4.66 -13.08
N ILE A 723 -6.33 4.54 -12.17
CA ILE A 723 -5.10 5.33 -12.24
C ILE A 723 -4.18 4.75 -13.32
N ALA A 724 -3.80 5.57 -14.28
CA ALA A 724 -2.89 5.21 -15.36
C ALA A 724 -1.50 5.83 -15.20
N ARG A 725 -1.39 6.99 -14.52
CA ARG A 725 -0.11 7.69 -14.31
C ARG A 725 0.07 8.06 -12.84
N VAL A 726 1.30 7.88 -12.35
CA VAL A 726 1.69 8.29 -11.00
C VAL A 726 2.89 9.23 -11.04
N TYR A 727 2.73 10.40 -10.45
CA TYR A 727 3.79 11.41 -10.32
C TYR A 727 4.48 11.24 -8.97
N THR A 728 5.79 11.05 -9.00
CA THR A 728 6.61 10.83 -7.79
C THR A 728 7.84 11.73 -7.78
N ASP A 729 8.47 11.84 -6.63
CA ASP A 729 9.83 12.38 -6.53
C ASP A 729 10.87 11.33 -6.99
N THR A 730 12.14 11.65 -6.82
CA THR A 730 13.25 10.74 -7.17
C THR A 730 13.24 9.45 -6.37
N HIS A 731 12.76 9.47 -5.12
CA HIS A 731 12.72 8.30 -4.24
C HIS A 731 11.60 7.33 -4.62
N GLY A 732 10.54 7.84 -5.25
CA GLY A 732 9.41 7.06 -5.76
C GLY A 732 9.71 6.30 -7.06
N PHE A 733 10.92 6.37 -7.62
CA PHE A 733 11.27 5.72 -8.88
C PHE A 733 12.51 4.82 -8.76
N SER A 734 12.47 3.68 -9.42
CA SER A 734 13.62 2.87 -9.80
C SER A 734 13.39 2.26 -11.19
N ALA A 735 14.47 1.93 -11.92
CA ALA A 735 14.30 1.36 -13.26
C ALA A 735 13.43 0.10 -13.25
N TYR A 736 13.71 -0.85 -12.34
CA TYR A 736 12.89 -2.06 -12.22
C TYR A 736 11.45 -1.74 -11.81
N GLY A 737 11.24 -0.81 -10.85
CA GLY A 737 9.90 -0.38 -10.43
C GLY A 737 9.12 0.29 -11.56
N GLY A 738 9.78 1.10 -12.40
CA GLY A 738 9.18 1.71 -13.60
C GLY A 738 8.71 0.66 -14.61
N SER A 739 9.53 -0.36 -14.86
CA SER A 739 9.16 -1.49 -15.72
C SER A 739 7.98 -2.30 -15.15
N LEU A 740 8.03 -2.62 -13.86
CA LEU A 740 6.94 -3.35 -13.19
C LEU A 740 5.64 -2.56 -13.24
N GLY A 741 5.68 -1.26 -12.90
CA GLY A 741 4.51 -0.36 -12.99
C GLY A 741 3.92 -0.35 -14.40
N TRP A 742 4.75 -0.16 -15.43
CA TRP A 742 4.32 -0.17 -16.82
C TRP A 742 3.64 -1.49 -17.21
N THR A 743 4.24 -2.62 -16.82
CA THR A 743 3.67 -3.96 -17.09
C THR A 743 2.30 -4.13 -16.42
N LEU A 744 2.09 -3.52 -15.26
CA LEU A 744 0.82 -3.49 -14.52
C LEU A 744 -0.18 -2.40 -15.02
N GLY A 745 0.19 -1.65 -16.06
CA GLY A 745 -0.65 -0.59 -16.64
C GLY A 745 -0.53 0.77 -15.97
N ILE A 746 0.52 0.98 -15.15
CA ILE A 746 0.78 2.21 -14.40
C ILE A 746 2.06 2.86 -14.92
N LEU A 747 1.95 4.01 -15.58
CA LEU A 747 3.12 4.78 -16.01
C LEU A 747 3.65 5.63 -14.86
N MET A 748 4.90 5.38 -14.47
CA MET A 748 5.57 6.18 -13.44
C MET A 748 6.23 7.40 -14.06
N CYS A 749 5.85 8.61 -13.61
CA CYS A 749 6.31 9.91 -14.09
C CYS A 749 7.16 10.62 -13.03
N PRO A 750 8.43 10.23 -12.82
CA PRO A 750 9.24 10.77 -11.74
C PRO A 750 9.73 12.19 -12.04
N ARG A 751 9.79 13.03 -11.01
CA ARG A 751 10.60 14.24 -11.02
C ARG A 751 12.00 13.91 -10.49
N LEU A 752 12.89 13.55 -11.38
CA LEU A 752 14.25 13.15 -11.02
C LEU A 752 15.07 14.36 -10.57
N LYS A 753 15.69 14.26 -9.39
CA LYS A 753 16.73 15.22 -8.95
C LYS A 753 17.93 15.13 -9.88
N ASN A 754 18.49 16.28 -10.24
CA ASN A 754 19.62 16.38 -11.16
C ASN A 754 19.35 15.65 -12.50
N PHE A 755 18.12 15.80 -13.03
CA PHE A 755 17.76 15.19 -14.32
C PHE A 755 18.67 15.64 -15.47
N ASN A 756 19.28 16.82 -15.35
CA ASN A 756 20.25 17.37 -16.30
C ASN A 756 21.57 16.54 -16.39
N ASP A 757 21.92 15.83 -15.32
CA ASP A 757 23.14 15.03 -15.23
C ASP A 757 22.90 13.54 -15.58
N ARG A 758 21.65 13.18 -15.93
CA ARG A 758 21.27 11.80 -16.23
C ARG A 758 21.60 11.42 -17.66
N ARG A 759 22.30 10.30 -17.81
CA ARG A 759 22.60 9.73 -19.14
C ARG A 759 21.34 9.06 -19.71
N LEU A 760 21.19 9.15 -21.02
CA LEU A 760 20.15 8.51 -21.80
C LEU A 760 20.58 7.12 -22.22
N HIS A 761 19.94 6.08 -21.70
CA HIS A 761 20.23 4.69 -22.06
C HIS A 761 19.41 4.28 -23.27
N VAL A 762 20.06 3.77 -24.30
CA VAL A 762 19.42 3.30 -25.53
C VAL A 762 19.91 1.91 -25.92
N PRO A 763 19.21 1.19 -26.83
CA PRO A 763 19.68 -0.10 -27.32
C PRO A 763 21.06 -0.04 -27.93
N SER A 764 21.91 -1.03 -27.60
CA SER A 764 23.20 -1.25 -28.22
C SER A 764 23.05 -1.89 -29.61
N GLY A 765 24.05 -1.78 -30.48
CA GLY A 765 24.09 -2.47 -31.77
C GLY A 765 23.42 -1.71 -32.94
N GLY A 766 23.25 -0.41 -32.84
CA GLY A 766 22.76 0.44 -33.95
C GLY A 766 21.24 0.35 -34.21
N HIS A 767 20.47 -0.13 -33.23
CA HIS A 767 19.00 -0.25 -33.33
C HIS A 767 18.28 1.09 -33.31
N ILE A 768 18.95 2.16 -32.92
CA ILE A 768 18.44 3.55 -32.87
C ILE A 768 19.49 4.49 -33.45
N LEU A 769 19.05 5.42 -34.29
CA LEU A 769 19.90 6.49 -34.82
C LEU A 769 20.17 7.55 -33.75
N ILE A 770 21.42 7.69 -33.35
CA ILE A 770 21.83 8.70 -32.36
C ILE A 770 22.37 9.94 -33.11
N PRO A 771 21.72 11.09 -33.00
CA PRO A 771 22.21 12.35 -33.58
C PRO A 771 23.63 12.66 -33.08
N ASN A 772 24.50 13.14 -33.96
CA ASN A 772 25.91 13.40 -33.68
C ASN A 772 26.13 14.35 -32.49
N ASN A 773 25.31 15.37 -32.36
CA ASN A 773 25.34 16.35 -31.27
C ASN A 773 24.94 15.78 -29.92
N LEU A 774 24.31 14.59 -29.85
CA LEU A 774 23.86 13.97 -28.61
C LEU A 774 24.75 12.82 -28.11
N LYS A 775 25.80 12.43 -28.84
CA LYS A 775 26.66 11.27 -28.51
C LYS A 775 27.21 11.32 -27.10
N ASN A 776 27.50 12.49 -26.54
CA ASN A 776 28.05 12.63 -25.21
C ASN A 776 27.08 12.39 -24.07
N ILE A 777 25.77 12.48 -24.31
CA ILE A 777 24.72 12.30 -23.30
C ILE A 777 24.01 10.95 -23.42
N VAL A 778 24.23 10.22 -24.53
CA VAL A 778 23.58 8.92 -24.81
C VAL A 778 24.56 7.78 -24.50
N LEU A 779 24.02 6.70 -23.92
CA LEU A 779 24.73 5.45 -23.64
C LEU A 779 24.03 4.31 -24.38
N PRO A 780 24.63 3.74 -25.46
CA PRO A 780 24.08 2.58 -26.16
C PRO A 780 24.48 1.28 -25.44
N ASP A 781 23.94 1.05 -24.24
CA ASP A 781 24.34 -0.02 -23.32
C ASP A 781 23.23 -1.04 -23.04
N ILE A 782 22.03 -0.90 -23.66
CA ILE A 782 20.91 -1.79 -23.42
C ILE A 782 20.88 -2.94 -24.43
N SER A 783 21.02 -4.17 -23.96
CA SER A 783 20.86 -5.37 -24.77
C SER A 783 19.38 -5.76 -24.91
N LEU A 784 18.79 -5.59 -26.10
CA LEU A 784 17.41 -6.02 -26.40
C LEU A 784 17.27 -7.54 -26.23
N LYS A 785 18.26 -8.33 -26.66
CA LYS A 785 18.28 -9.80 -26.45
C LYS A 785 18.19 -10.18 -24.98
N SER A 786 18.81 -9.40 -24.07
CA SER A 786 18.72 -9.64 -22.63
C SER A 786 17.29 -9.38 -22.10
N ILE A 787 16.61 -8.37 -22.64
CA ILE A 787 15.19 -8.11 -22.31
C ILE A 787 14.33 -9.27 -22.79
N GLU A 788 14.46 -9.67 -24.06
CA GLU A 788 13.67 -10.77 -24.63
C GLU A 788 13.83 -12.07 -23.83
N LYS A 789 15.09 -12.45 -23.51
CA LYS A 789 15.41 -13.67 -22.74
C LYS A 789 14.77 -13.70 -21.35
N GLY A 790 14.69 -12.55 -20.67
CA GLY A 790 14.19 -12.47 -19.29
C GLY A 790 12.72 -12.03 -19.17
N TRP A 791 12.08 -11.66 -20.28
CA TRP A 791 10.76 -11.04 -20.27
C TRP A 791 9.66 -11.93 -19.70
N ALA A 792 9.64 -13.21 -20.10
CA ALA A 792 8.67 -14.17 -19.56
C ALA A 792 8.77 -14.29 -18.02
N GLY A 793 9.98 -14.27 -17.47
CA GLY A 793 10.20 -14.23 -16.02
C GLY A 793 9.71 -12.93 -15.38
N HIS A 794 9.90 -11.79 -16.05
CA HIS A 794 9.39 -10.50 -15.58
C HIS A 794 7.85 -10.46 -15.56
N LEU A 795 7.19 -11.03 -16.59
CA LEU A 795 5.74 -11.18 -16.64
C LEU A 795 5.20 -12.06 -15.50
N LYS A 796 5.90 -13.15 -15.13
CA LYS A 796 5.52 -13.96 -13.96
C LYS A 796 5.54 -13.16 -12.65
N VAL A 797 6.52 -12.28 -12.47
CA VAL A 797 6.57 -11.39 -11.30
C VAL A 797 5.39 -10.41 -11.32
N ALA A 798 5.08 -9.79 -12.44
CA ALA A 798 3.95 -8.91 -12.60
C ALA A 798 2.61 -9.64 -12.34
N ASP A 799 2.48 -10.88 -12.80
CA ASP A 799 1.31 -11.72 -12.56
C ASP A 799 1.14 -12.06 -11.07
N ALA A 800 2.22 -12.39 -10.37
CA ALA A 800 2.19 -12.63 -8.93
C ALA A 800 1.73 -11.37 -8.15
N VAL A 801 2.09 -10.18 -8.62
CA VAL A 801 1.64 -8.90 -8.04
C VAL A 801 0.17 -8.63 -8.37
N MET A 802 -0.23 -8.76 -9.63
CA MET A 802 -1.61 -8.50 -10.07
C MET A 802 -2.62 -9.46 -9.42
N SER A 803 -2.23 -10.71 -9.22
CA SER A 803 -3.05 -11.72 -8.53
C SER A 803 -3.07 -11.57 -6.99
N GLY A 804 -2.33 -10.61 -6.42
CA GLY A 804 -2.27 -10.36 -4.98
C GLY A 804 -1.45 -11.38 -4.18
N ARG A 805 -0.68 -12.27 -4.84
CA ARG A 805 0.23 -13.20 -4.16
C ARG A 805 1.45 -12.52 -3.59
N LEU A 806 1.96 -11.49 -4.28
CA LEU A 806 3.02 -10.62 -3.82
C LEU A 806 2.53 -9.18 -3.79
N SER A 807 3.03 -8.38 -2.84
CA SER A 807 2.99 -6.93 -3.01
C SER A 807 4.07 -6.49 -4.01
N ALA A 808 3.85 -5.39 -4.72
CA ALA A 808 4.88 -4.80 -5.57
C ALA A 808 6.13 -4.44 -4.77
N THR A 809 5.96 -4.05 -3.50
CA THR A 809 7.05 -3.81 -2.56
C THR A 809 7.93 -5.05 -2.39
N THR A 810 7.34 -6.19 -2.06
CA THR A 810 8.06 -7.46 -1.89
C THR A 810 8.69 -7.92 -3.22
N ALA A 811 8.00 -7.77 -4.34
CA ALA A 811 8.51 -8.10 -5.66
C ALA A 811 9.76 -7.30 -6.02
N ILE A 812 9.76 -5.98 -5.79
CA ILE A 812 10.92 -5.11 -6.05
C ILE A 812 12.08 -5.43 -5.12
N GLU A 813 11.83 -5.73 -3.84
CA GLU A 813 12.86 -6.14 -2.88
C GLU A 813 13.50 -7.47 -3.28
N LEU A 814 12.69 -8.47 -3.64
CA LEU A 814 13.14 -9.79 -4.11
C LEU A 814 14.01 -9.68 -5.35
N GLN A 815 13.56 -8.95 -6.35
CA GLN A 815 14.29 -8.73 -7.59
C GLN A 815 15.58 -7.91 -7.37
N GLY A 816 15.51 -6.86 -6.54
CA GLY A 816 16.66 -6.05 -6.18
C GLY A 816 17.74 -6.82 -5.42
N ALA A 817 17.38 -7.86 -4.65
CA ALA A 817 18.32 -8.75 -3.98
C ALA A 817 19.01 -9.75 -4.95
N ALA A 818 18.27 -10.24 -5.95
CA ALA A 818 18.79 -11.15 -6.99
C ALA A 818 19.73 -10.43 -7.99
N ARG A 819 19.44 -9.15 -8.29
CA ARG A 819 20.25 -8.28 -9.18
C ARG A 819 20.66 -8.97 -10.50
N HIS A 820 21.95 -8.77 -10.88
CA HIS A 820 22.49 -9.22 -12.18
C HIS A 820 22.53 -10.75 -12.38
N GLY A 821 22.40 -11.55 -11.32
CA GLY A 821 22.30 -13.01 -11.44
C GLY A 821 20.96 -13.50 -12.04
N ASP A 822 19.95 -12.66 -12.04
CA ASP A 822 18.59 -13.02 -12.46
C ASP A 822 18.23 -12.40 -13.81
N ALA A 823 17.80 -13.24 -14.76
CA ALA A 823 17.41 -12.80 -16.08
C ALA A 823 16.15 -11.91 -16.08
N SER A 824 15.18 -12.21 -15.21
CA SER A 824 13.95 -11.41 -15.08
C SER A 824 14.21 -10.02 -14.50
N PHE A 825 15.14 -9.92 -13.53
CA PHE A 825 15.60 -8.63 -13.04
C PHE A 825 16.30 -7.83 -14.13
N ARG A 826 17.25 -8.44 -14.85
CA ARG A 826 17.98 -7.75 -15.95
C ARG A 826 17.01 -7.22 -17.00
N ALA A 827 16.05 -8.04 -17.42
CA ALA A 827 15.03 -7.66 -18.41
C ALA A 827 14.21 -6.46 -17.94
N GLY A 828 13.61 -6.54 -16.73
CA GLY A 828 12.80 -5.45 -16.19
C GLY A 828 13.64 -4.19 -15.88
N HIS A 829 14.88 -4.34 -15.42
CA HIS A 829 15.76 -3.19 -15.18
C HIS A 829 16.15 -2.47 -16.48
N ALA A 830 16.53 -3.23 -17.52
CA ALA A 830 16.90 -2.69 -18.81
C ALA A 830 15.70 -1.99 -19.50
N HIS A 831 14.53 -2.65 -19.51
CA HIS A 831 13.29 -2.04 -20.00
C HIS A 831 12.95 -0.74 -19.23
N GLY A 832 13.10 -0.72 -17.90
CA GLY A 832 12.86 0.47 -17.10
C GLY A 832 13.86 1.60 -17.33
N LEU A 833 15.09 1.30 -17.78
CA LEU A 833 16.05 2.32 -18.23
C LEU A 833 15.60 2.96 -19.55
N LEU A 834 15.05 2.19 -20.49
CA LEU A 834 14.46 2.71 -21.73
C LEU A 834 13.25 3.61 -21.43
N LEU A 835 12.34 3.18 -20.53
CA LEU A 835 11.20 4.01 -20.11
C LEU A 835 11.66 5.32 -19.44
N ARG A 836 12.71 5.27 -18.61
CA ARG A 836 13.31 6.47 -18.02
C ARG A 836 13.90 7.39 -19.07
N THR A 837 14.55 6.84 -20.09
CA THR A 837 15.11 7.62 -21.20
C THR A 837 13.99 8.36 -21.94
N ASN A 838 12.89 7.68 -22.26
CA ASN A 838 11.72 8.29 -22.91
C ASN A 838 11.12 9.43 -22.05
N ASP A 839 10.99 9.21 -20.73
CA ASP A 839 10.53 10.26 -19.78
C ASP A 839 11.49 11.46 -19.72
N LEU A 840 12.80 11.22 -19.75
CA LEU A 840 13.81 12.30 -19.78
C LEU A 840 13.76 13.11 -21.07
N LEU A 841 13.69 12.45 -22.23
CA LEU A 841 13.58 13.11 -23.54
C LEU A 841 12.36 14.01 -23.59
N ARG A 842 11.21 13.52 -23.14
CA ARG A 842 10.00 14.34 -23.01
C ARG A 842 10.19 15.49 -22.02
N SER A 843 10.85 15.26 -20.89
CA SER A 843 11.09 16.30 -19.88
C SER A 843 12.05 17.40 -20.38
N TYR A 844 12.96 17.12 -21.30
CA TYR A 844 13.84 18.13 -21.89
C TYR A 844 13.09 19.04 -22.85
N THR A 845 12.21 18.50 -23.69
CA THR A 845 11.58 19.22 -24.80
C THR A 845 10.17 19.74 -24.49
N ASP A 846 9.47 19.20 -23.48
CA ASP A 846 8.09 19.57 -23.11
C ASP A 846 8.04 20.35 -21.78
N PRO A 847 7.99 21.70 -21.79
CA PRO A 847 7.84 22.52 -20.58
C PRO A 847 6.53 22.25 -19.83
N ASP A 848 5.43 21.93 -20.55
CA ASP A 848 4.13 21.71 -19.92
C ASP A 848 4.10 20.39 -19.17
N TYR A 849 4.73 19.34 -19.69
CA TYR A 849 4.94 18.10 -18.97
C TYR A 849 5.76 18.30 -17.68
N ARG A 850 6.80 19.13 -17.70
CA ARG A 850 7.54 19.50 -16.49
C ARG A 850 6.68 20.27 -15.48
N ARG A 851 5.80 21.20 -15.97
CA ARG A 851 4.85 21.93 -15.12
C ARG A 851 3.82 20.97 -14.51
N GLU A 852 3.35 20.00 -15.26
CA GLU A 852 2.42 18.98 -14.79
C GLU A 852 3.02 18.18 -13.64
N LYS A 853 4.24 17.66 -13.78
CA LYS A 853 4.98 16.98 -12.70
C LYS A 853 5.08 17.85 -11.44
N LEU A 854 5.44 19.12 -11.59
CA LEU A 854 5.55 20.05 -10.46
C LEU A 854 4.20 20.31 -9.80
N ARG A 855 3.12 20.43 -10.57
CA ARG A 855 1.77 20.66 -10.04
C ARG A 855 1.33 19.52 -9.16
N TYR A 856 1.45 18.27 -9.60
CA TYR A 856 1.06 17.10 -8.82
C TYR A 856 1.91 16.94 -7.55
N LEU A 857 3.21 17.18 -7.62
CA LEU A 857 4.06 17.14 -6.41
C LEU A 857 3.75 18.28 -5.43
N ASN A 858 3.41 19.46 -5.92
CA ASN A 858 2.98 20.58 -5.09
C ASN A 858 1.62 20.31 -4.42
N HIS A 859 0.73 19.55 -5.08
CA HIS A 859 -0.52 19.09 -4.46
C HIS A 859 -0.21 18.18 -3.27
N ASN A 860 0.68 17.21 -3.41
CA ASN A 860 1.10 16.34 -2.30
C ASN A 860 1.73 17.13 -1.15
N GLU A 861 2.62 18.07 -1.44
CA GLU A 861 3.26 18.88 -0.38
C GLU A 861 2.22 19.70 0.42
N ARG A 862 1.20 20.26 -0.24
CA ARG A 862 0.09 20.95 0.45
C ARG A 862 -0.76 19.98 1.26
N THR A 863 -1.00 18.79 0.75
CA THR A 863 -1.68 17.72 1.48
C THR A 863 -0.91 17.38 2.75
N HIS A 864 0.42 17.24 2.66
CA HIS A 864 1.28 17.01 3.83
C HIS A 864 1.26 18.20 4.83
N GLN A 865 1.15 19.44 4.36
CA GLN A 865 1.01 20.61 5.22
C GLN A 865 -0.30 20.55 6.02
N LEU A 866 -1.42 20.21 5.36
CA LEU A 866 -2.70 20.02 6.03
C LEU A 866 -2.65 18.84 7.02
N GLN A 867 -2.03 17.72 6.66
CA GLN A 867 -1.84 16.57 7.55
C GLN A 867 -1.03 16.95 8.81
N ARG A 868 0.05 17.72 8.65
CA ARG A 868 0.85 18.22 9.79
C ARG A 868 0.03 19.15 10.69
N GLN A 869 -0.82 20.00 10.11
CA GLN A 869 -1.69 20.89 10.87
C GLN A 869 -2.71 20.12 11.72
N ILE A 870 -3.35 19.10 11.15
CA ILE A 870 -4.28 18.21 11.88
C ILE A 870 -3.55 17.51 13.02
N ARG A 871 -2.33 17.00 12.77
CA ARG A 871 -1.54 16.26 13.73
C ARG A 871 -0.90 17.14 14.83
N HIS A 872 -0.86 18.44 14.66
CA HIS A 872 -0.18 19.38 15.56
C HIS A 872 -0.71 19.34 17.01
N ALA A 873 -1.94 18.93 17.24
CA ALA A 873 -2.50 18.78 18.59
C ALA A 873 -1.80 17.68 19.41
N GLY A 874 -1.14 16.71 18.77
CA GLY A 874 -0.26 15.71 19.37
C GLY A 874 1.18 16.23 19.43
N SER A 875 1.52 17.05 20.41
CA SER A 875 2.90 17.47 20.63
C SER A 875 3.76 16.30 21.08
N GLY A 876 4.72 15.89 20.28
CA GLY A 876 5.69 14.86 20.62
C GLY A 876 5.74 13.69 19.65
N SER A 877 6.46 12.63 20.03
CA SER A 877 6.64 11.43 19.22
C SER A 877 5.41 10.53 19.25
N THR A 878 5.14 9.88 18.13
CA THR A 878 4.05 8.91 17.95
C THR A 878 4.10 7.81 19.01
N ARG A 879 2.94 7.42 19.56
CA ARG A 879 2.82 6.41 20.61
C ARG A 879 2.70 4.99 20.09
N GLY A 880 2.27 4.82 18.84
CA GLY A 880 2.07 3.50 18.24
C GLY A 880 3.30 2.62 18.36
N LYS A 881 3.14 1.42 18.90
CA LYS A 881 4.21 0.42 19.08
C LYS A 881 4.09 -0.70 18.07
N ARG A 882 2.89 -0.93 17.56
CA ARG A 882 2.58 -1.93 16.54
C ARG A 882 2.41 -1.28 15.18
N GLN A 883 2.62 -2.04 14.13
CA GLN A 883 2.44 -1.55 12.76
C GLN A 883 0.97 -1.22 12.47
N GLU A 884 0.05 -1.98 13.06
CA GLU A 884 -1.41 -1.76 12.97
C GLU A 884 -1.81 -0.42 13.60
N GLU A 885 -1.27 -0.08 14.77
CA GLU A 885 -1.52 1.20 15.44
C GLU A 885 -1.03 2.39 14.60
N LEU A 886 0.15 2.27 13.99
CA LEU A 886 0.64 3.28 13.06
C LEU A 886 -0.21 3.33 11.79
N GLY A 887 -0.68 2.17 11.31
CA GLY A 887 -1.63 2.07 10.21
C GLY A 887 -2.92 2.83 10.51
N ALA A 888 -3.52 2.60 11.68
CA ALA A 888 -4.73 3.30 12.13
C ALA A 888 -4.53 4.83 12.20
N GLN A 889 -3.39 5.28 12.73
CA GLN A 889 -3.04 6.70 12.77
C GLN A 889 -2.94 7.29 11.36
N SER A 890 -2.29 6.60 10.43
CA SER A 890 -2.17 7.03 9.04
C SER A 890 -3.53 7.10 8.35
N HIS A 891 -4.35 6.05 8.48
CA HIS A 891 -5.69 5.98 7.86
C HIS A 891 -6.64 7.04 8.42
N CYS A 892 -6.66 7.26 9.74
CA CYS A 892 -7.48 8.31 10.35
C CYS A 892 -6.98 9.70 9.98
N LEU A 893 -5.67 9.91 9.86
CA LEU A 893 -5.10 11.17 9.41
C LEU A 893 -5.47 11.46 7.94
N ALA A 894 -5.44 10.45 7.08
CA ALA A 894 -5.89 10.57 5.69
C ALA A 894 -7.40 10.87 5.62
N LEU A 895 -8.22 10.18 6.43
CA LEU A 895 -9.65 10.41 6.54
C LEU A 895 -9.95 11.86 6.98
N CYS A 896 -9.32 12.33 8.06
CA CYS A 896 -9.47 13.70 8.56
C CYS A 896 -9.04 14.75 7.52
N THR A 897 -7.97 14.47 6.77
CA THR A 897 -7.51 15.34 5.68
C THR A 897 -8.56 15.45 4.58
N ASN A 898 -9.17 14.32 4.21
CA ASN A 898 -10.23 14.30 3.20
C ASN A 898 -11.53 14.92 3.69
N LEU A 899 -11.86 14.82 4.98
CA LEU A 899 -13.01 15.53 5.58
C LEU A 899 -12.86 17.05 5.40
N VAL A 900 -11.67 17.60 5.67
CA VAL A 900 -11.37 19.02 5.42
C VAL A 900 -11.52 19.37 3.94
N MET A 901 -10.93 18.56 3.05
CA MET A 901 -11.01 18.82 1.62
C MET A 901 -12.45 18.73 1.10
N ALA A 902 -13.24 17.77 1.55
CA ALA A 902 -14.63 17.57 1.14
C ALA A 902 -15.52 18.74 1.61
N TYR A 903 -15.37 19.17 2.88
CA TYR A 903 -16.06 20.35 3.41
C TYR A 903 -15.74 21.61 2.60
N ASN A 904 -14.46 21.84 2.31
CA ASN A 904 -14.01 22.99 1.53
C ASN A 904 -14.53 22.90 0.08
N THR A 905 -14.49 21.73 -0.54
CA THR A 905 -14.99 21.52 -1.91
C THR A 905 -16.47 21.84 -2.02
N SER A 906 -17.29 21.33 -1.08
CA SER A 906 -18.72 21.63 -1.02
C SER A 906 -18.98 23.12 -0.79
N SER A 907 -18.24 23.75 0.11
CA SER A 907 -18.37 25.20 0.40
C SER A 907 -17.97 26.06 -0.80
N LEU A 908 -16.88 25.72 -1.49
CA LEU A 908 -16.43 26.38 -2.72
C LEU A 908 -17.49 26.25 -3.82
N GLN A 909 -18.02 25.06 -4.05
CA GLN A 909 -19.05 24.83 -5.06
C GLN A 909 -20.28 25.67 -4.77
N ARG A 910 -20.79 25.64 -3.54
CA ARG A 910 -21.95 26.46 -3.13
C ARG A 910 -21.73 27.96 -3.35
N THR A 911 -20.50 28.44 -3.04
CA THR A 911 -20.16 29.84 -3.23
C THR A 911 -20.05 30.20 -4.70
N LEU A 912 -19.48 29.32 -5.54
CA LEU A 912 -19.44 29.52 -7.01
C LEU A 912 -20.85 29.53 -7.60
N ASP A 913 -21.73 28.66 -7.15
CA ASP A 913 -23.13 28.61 -7.61
C ASP A 913 -23.92 29.86 -7.16
N ALA A 914 -23.67 30.36 -5.95
CA ALA A 914 -24.21 31.63 -5.48
C ALA A 914 -23.68 32.82 -6.31
N TRP A 915 -22.39 32.86 -6.58
CA TRP A 915 -21.77 33.85 -7.44
C TRP A 915 -22.41 33.88 -8.85
N LYS A 916 -22.56 32.69 -9.48
CA LYS A 916 -23.20 32.57 -10.79
C LYS A 916 -24.62 33.11 -10.78
N ARG A 917 -25.41 32.81 -9.75
CA ARG A 917 -26.80 33.34 -9.60
C ARG A 917 -26.86 34.84 -9.40
N GLN A 918 -25.92 35.44 -8.65
CA GLN A 918 -25.89 36.85 -8.31
C GLN A 918 -25.31 37.71 -9.43
N SER A 919 -24.25 37.26 -10.07
CA SER A 919 -23.53 38.05 -11.10
C SER A 919 -23.95 37.75 -12.54
N GLY A 920 -24.70 36.65 -12.78
CA GLY A 920 -24.98 36.14 -14.12
C GLY A 920 -23.74 35.60 -14.85
N ARG A 921 -22.56 35.57 -14.20
CA ARG A 921 -21.28 35.17 -14.80
C ARG A 921 -20.77 33.88 -14.16
N GLU A 922 -20.17 33.01 -14.96
CA GLU A 922 -19.48 31.82 -14.48
C GLU A 922 -17.99 32.10 -14.36
N VAL A 923 -17.37 31.63 -13.28
CA VAL A 923 -15.92 31.68 -13.12
C VAL A 923 -15.31 30.65 -14.05
N ASP A 924 -14.40 31.10 -14.93
CA ASP A 924 -13.76 30.23 -15.92
C ASP A 924 -12.98 29.08 -15.27
N ALA A 925 -13.04 27.89 -15.87
CA ALA A 925 -12.35 26.69 -15.38
C ALA A 925 -10.83 26.89 -15.25
N SER A 926 -10.24 27.74 -16.10
CA SER A 926 -8.82 28.11 -16.02
C SER A 926 -8.48 28.89 -14.76
N ILE A 927 -9.45 29.58 -14.15
CA ILE A 927 -9.34 30.27 -12.86
C ILE A 927 -9.65 29.28 -11.72
N GLN A 928 -10.72 28.48 -11.85
CA GLN A 928 -11.14 27.52 -10.83
C GLN A 928 -10.02 26.52 -10.46
N ARG A 929 -9.23 26.08 -11.43
CA ARG A 929 -8.09 25.15 -11.19
C ARG A 929 -7.04 25.68 -10.19
N PHE A 930 -6.98 26.98 -9.94
CA PHE A 930 -6.09 27.60 -8.96
C PHE A 930 -6.73 27.76 -7.58
N ILE A 931 -8.00 27.43 -7.43
CA ILE A 931 -8.73 27.47 -6.16
C ILE A 931 -8.63 26.09 -5.54
N SER A 932 -7.91 25.97 -4.40
CA SER A 932 -7.57 24.68 -3.77
C SER A 932 -8.51 24.39 -2.60
N PRO A 933 -8.94 23.14 -2.40
CA PRO A 933 -9.71 22.73 -1.23
C PRO A 933 -8.83 22.51 0.02
N MET A 934 -7.53 22.74 -0.07
CA MET A 934 -6.56 22.48 1.01
C MET A 934 -6.35 23.67 1.95
N GLY A 935 -7.14 24.74 1.85
CA GLY A 935 -7.11 25.86 2.79
C GLY A 935 -7.60 25.42 4.16
N PHE A 936 -6.95 25.86 5.23
CA PHE A 936 -7.30 25.46 6.60
C PHE A 936 -7.29 26.63 7.59
N GLU A 937 -7.04 27.85 7.16
CA GLU A 937 -6.93 29.04 8.00
C GLU A 937 -8.24 29.41 8.70
N HIS A 938 -9.38 28.96 8.19
CA HIS A 938 -10.71 29.14 8.73
C HIS A 938 -11.12 28.00 9.69
N ILE A 939 -10.31 26.95 9.82
CA ILE A 939 -10.61 25.77 10.64
C ILE A 939 -9.81 25.82 11.93
N ASN A 940 -10.50 25.70 13.06
CA ASN A 940 -9.86 25.65 14.36
C ASN A 940 -9.59 24.18 14.75
N PHE A 941 -8.33 23.75 14.63
CA PHE A 941 -7.87 22.41 15.05
C PHE A 941 -7.49 22.35 16.52
N ASN A 942 -7.16 23.50 17.15
CA ASN A 942 -6.66 23.60 18.51
C ASN A 942 -7.72 24.12 19.49
N GLY A 943 -8.97 24.15 19.07
CA GLY A 943 -10.09 24.58 19.88
C GLY A 943 -10.59 23.52 20.85
N VAL A 944 -11.74 23.79 21.45
CA VAL A 944 -12.44 22.84 22.32
C VAL A 944 -13.03 21.73 21.48
N ILE A 945 -12.88 20.47 21.91
CA ILE A 945 -13.49 19.32 21.24
C ILE A 945 -14.93 19.19 21.77
N VAL A 946 -15.84 19.95 21.15
CA VAL A 946 -17.28 19.87 21.40
C VAL A 946 -17.97 19.48 20.10
N PHE A 947 -18.83 18.50 20.17
CA PHE A 947 -19.62 18.03 19.05
C PHE A 947 -21.02 18.64 19.13
N PRO A 948 -21.42 19.57 18.23
CA PRO A 948 -22.74 20.20 18.25
C PRO A 948 -23.80 19.27 17.65
N PHE A 949 -24.04 18.12 18.31
CA PHE A 949 -24.83 17.01 17.79
C PHE A 949 -26.27 17.41 17.45
N ASP A 950 -26.87 18.30 18.20
CA ASP A 950 -28.26 18.71 17.99
C ASP A 950 -28.52 19.31 16.60
N HIS A 951 -27.52 19.97 16.00
CA HIS A 951 -27.62 20.51 14.65
C HIS A 951 -27.74 19.43 13.56
N TYR A 952 -27.22 18.24 13.84
CA TYR A 952 -27.09 17.15 12.85
C TYR A 952 -27.86 15.90 13.23
N ARG A 953 -28.57 15.89 14.38
CA ARG A 953 -29.24 14.72 14.95
C ARG A 953 -30.17 14.01 13.95
N THR A 954 -30.99 14.77 13.22
CA THR A 954 -31.96 14.22 12.25
C THR A 954 -31.28 13.60 11.03
N GLN A 955 -30.14 14.12 10.58
CA GLN A 955 -29.41 13.59 9.43
C GLN A 955 -28.57 12.37 9.83
N LEU A 956 -27.93 12.41 11.00
CA LEU A 956 -26.99 11.38 11.43
C LEU A 956 -27.66 10.12 11.97
N LEU A 957 -28.79 10.26 12.67
CA LEU A 957 -29.55 9.13 13.23
C LEU A 957 -30.75 8.72 12.37
N ALA A 958 -31.01 9.40 11.25
CA ALA A 958 -32.11 9.03 10.36
C ALA A 958 -31.87 7.67 9.69
N PRO A 959 -32.85 6.76 9.63
CA PRO A 959 -32.68 5.48 8.97
C PRO A 959 -32.39 5.70 7.48
N ARG A 960 -31.34 5.08 6.95
CA ARG A 960 -31.06 5.05 5.49
C ARG A 960 -32.27 4.45 4.77
N TRP A 961 -32.88 5.18 3.87
CA TRP A 961 -33.92 4.64 3.00
C TRP A 961 -33.34 3.49 2.16
N GLY A 962 -33.70 2.24 2.54
CA GLY A 962 -33.28 1.03 1.84
C GLY A 962 -32.88 -0.15 2.71
N VAL A 963 -32.53 0.05 3.97
CA VAL A 963 -32.35 -1.05 4.93
C VAL A 963 -33.53 -1.07 5.90
N ARG A 964 -34.58 -1.81 5.58
CA ARG A 964 -35.59 -2.17 6.58
C ARG A 964 -34.88 -3.09 7.59
N GLY A 965 -34.38 -2.48 8.67
CA GLY A 965 -34.00 -3.19 9.87
C GLY A 965 -35.22 -3.95 10.44
N ARG A 966 -34.99 -5.06 11.06
CA ARG A 966 -35.96 -5.82 11.86
C ARG A 966 -36.73 -4.85 12.75
N ARG A 967 -38.04 -4.93 12.75
CA ARG A 967 -38.88 -4.36 13.78
C ARG A 967 -38.41 -4.94 15.11
N SER A 968 -37.66 -4.17 15.88
CA SER A 968 -37.47 -4.43 17.32
C SER A 968 -38.84 -4.23 17.96
N GLY A 969 -39.24 -5.17 18.80
CA GLY A 969 -40.48 -5.14 19.51
C GLY A 969 -40.65 -3.86 20.31
N VAL A 970 -41.88 -3.45 20.42
CA VAL A 970 -42.39 -2.32 21.17
C VAL A 970 -41.71 -2.23 22.54
N ILE A 971 -40.86 -1.22 22.71
CA ILE A 971 -40.34 -0.83 24.03
C ILE A 971 -41.47 0.01 24.65
N GLN A 972 -42.11 -0.53 25.68
CA GLN A 972 -43.02 0.23 26.54
C GLN A 972 -42.28 1.40 27.21
N PRO A 973 -42.84 2.60 27.28
CA PRO A 973 -42.19 3.74 27.96
C PRO A 973 -42.10 3.43 29.47
N ILE A 974 -40.89 3.54 29.98
CA ILE A 974 -40.62 3.52 31.42
C ILE A 974 -41.28 4.76 32.05
N ARG A 975 -42.24 4.54 32.94
CA ARG A 975 -42.84 5.59 33.76
C ARG A 975 -41.79 6.19 34.68
N PRO A 976 -41.72 7.52 34.84
CA PRO A 976 -40.85 8.14 35.80
C PRO A 976 -41.28 7.73 37.22
N GLY A 977 -40.39 7.11 37.94
CA GLY A 977 -40.57 6.77 39.35
C GLY A 977 -40.61 8.04 40.20
N SER A 978 -41.64 8.12 41.04
CA SER A 978 -41.84 9.15 42.04
C SER A 978 -40.71 9.21 43.07
N PRO A 979 -40.35 10.39 43.60
CA PRO A 979 -39.34 10.47 44.66
C PRO A 979 -39.99 10.02 45.96
N GLY A 980 -39.42 8.97 46.57
CA GLY A 980 -39.85 8.48 47.86
C GLY A 980 -38.68 8.27 48.77
N ARG A 981 -38.54 9.20 49.78
CA ARG A 981 -37.91 9.14 51.08
C ARG A 981 -36.50 8.57 51.22
#